data_ce279def9f955a1a61237b8c4e6fd3a5
#
_entry.id   ce279def9f955a1a61237b8c4e6fd3a5
#
_cell.length_a   1.000
_cell.length_b   1.000
_cell.length_c   1.000
_cell.angle_alpha   90.00
_cell.angle_beta   90.00
_cell.angle_gamma   90.00
#
_symmetry.space_group_name_H-M   'P 1'
#
loop_
_entity.id
_entity.type
_entity.pdbx_description
1 polymer ?
#
loop_
_entity_poly.entity_id
_entity_poly.type
_entity_poly.pdbx_seq_one_letter_code
_entity_poly.pdbx_strand_id
1 'polypeptide(L)'
;MDKTFSPADIETRWYEEWEEKNYFAPGAGDESYCIPIPPPNVTGTLHMGHGFQQAIMDALIRFNRMKGHSTLWQVGTDHAGIATQMLVERQLEAKGVRRHDLGREQFIDKVWEWKEESGGTITRQLRRLGASVDWSRERFTMDPELSEAVKEVFVRLYEEGLIYRGQRLVNWDPKLHTAISDLEVVQEEEAGSLWHLRYPIAGTEETICVATTRPETMLGDTAVAVNPSDERYAHLIGKTILLPLTNREIPIIADDYVDADFGSGCVKITPAHDFNDYAMGERHQLPMINILTADAHLNDEVPEAFRGMDRYEGRKAVVEAMDELGLLEKIEDHRLKVPRGDRSGVVIEPWLTLQWYVDAKKLAGPAIEAVETGAIEFVPKQWENTYFAWMRDIQDWCISRQLWWGHRIPAWYDQDGNVYVGKDETSIRETHGLSDSLVLTQDDDVLDTWFSSALWTFSTLGWPEETEELARFHPASVLVTGFDIIFFWVARMIMMSLHLKHEVPFKQVYVHGLVRDGEGQKMSKSKGNVLDPIDLIDGIDLEALVSKRTSSMMQPQQAAKIEKATRKQFPDGIPGYGTDALRYTFYSLASTGRDIKFDLGRMEGFRNFCNKLWNASRYVLMNTEGFDPTAASHRSQADQWILSRLQTTIAETTNSIEQYRFDHAAQTLYDFVWNEYCDWYLELSKPVLWDDASSSELRQGTLRTLLEVLETILRLMHPLMPFITEEIWQNVAPRMGISGDTIMLAAWPKADQSEINADAEAEMEWLKSIIVAIRTIRSEANIPPGDELKLILGNTVLEDSARVTRHTQALAKLAKVASITFADPGEEQPPTLSALAGTIEVMVPMAGVIDVVKELARLDKELERLTGERGRLVGKLSNDNFVARAPADVVEKERSKLADIETSISSVTTQKSKMEELR
;
A
#
# COMPACT_ATOMS: atom_id res chain seq x y z
N MET A 1 6.43 35.48 6.00
CA MET A 1 5.93 34.43 5.06
C MET A 1 5.64 35.01 3.69
N ASP A 2 6.04 34.30 2.64
CA ASP A 2 5.83 34.73 1.27
C ASP A 2 4.35 34.77 0.86
N LYS A 3 4.04 35.52 -0.22
CA LYS A 3 2.66 35.62 -0.70
C LYS A 3 2.10 34.31 -1.23
N THR A 4 2.96 33.48 -1.80
CA THR A 4 2.60 32.20 -2.44
C THR A 4 3.35 31.08 -1.74
N PHE A 5 2.68 29.95 -1.51
CA PHE A 5 3.32 28.74 -1.03
C PHE A 5 4.14 28.09 -2.15
N SER A 6 5.43 27.90 -1.91
CA SER A 6 6.35 27.21 -2.83
C SER A 6 6.94 26.01 -2.09
N PRO A 7 6.43 24.77 -2.31
CA PRO A 7 6.90 23.62 -1.55
C PRO A 7 8.36 23.26 -1.85
N ALA A 8 8.83 23.37 -3.10
CA ALA A 8 10.14 22.88 -3.50
C ALA A 8 11.31 23.49 -2.67
N ASP A 9 11.29 24.82 -2.48
CA ASP A 9 12.36 25.52 -1.73
C ASP A 9 12.30 25.20 -0.23
N ILE A 10 11.08 25.08 0.30
CA ILE A 10 10.83 24.83 1.72
C ILE A 10 11.23 23.40 2.09
N GLU A 11 10.83 22.42 1.28
CA GLU A 11 11.03 21.01 1.55
C GLU A 11 12.50 20.61 1.56
N THR A 12 13.28 21.07 0.59
CA THR A 12 14.73 20.79 0.52
C THR A 12 15.47 21.39 1.71
N ARG A 13 15.24 22.68 1.97
CA ARG A 13 15.90 23.40 3.07
C ARG A 13 15.63 22.77 4.44
N TRP A 14 14.35 22.46 4.75
CA TRP A 14 14.03 21.89 6.06
C TRP A 14 14.58 20.49 6.22
N TYR A 15 14.55 19.67 5.15
CA TYR A 15 15.10 18.32 5.28
C TYR A 15 16.60 18.33 5.55
N GLU A 16 17.37 19.18 4.86
CA GLU A 16 18.81 19.39 5.09
C GLU A 16 19.08 19.86 6.52
N GLU A 17 18.31 20.83 7.02
CA GLU A 17 18.45 21.34 8.38
C GLU A 17 18.15 20.29 9.44
N TRP A 18 17.08 19.51 9.27
CA TRP A 18 16.73 18.43 10.22
C TRP A 18 17.80 17.34 10.27
N GLU A 19 18.36 16.96 9.13
CA GLU A 19 19.43 15.96 9.03
C GLU A 19 20.72 16.50 9.64
N GLU A 20 21.14 17.73 9.31
CA GLU A 20 22.35 18.38 9.85
C GLU A 20 22.31 18.51 11.36
N LYS A 21 21.15 18.88 11.93
CA LYS A 21 20.94 19.01 13.37
C LYS A 21 20.64 17.70 14.07
N ASN A 22 20.60 16.60 13.35
CA ASN A 22 20.38 15.25 13.87
C ASN A 22 19.05 15.10 14.66
N TYR A 23 17.98 15.78 14.23
CA TYR A 23 16.67 15.70 14.88
C TYR A 23 15.97 14.35 14.72
N PHE A 24 16.44 13.51 13.82
CA PHE A 24 15.91 12.18 13.59
C PHE A 24 16.43 11.11 14.56
N ALA A 25 17.51 11.39 15.26
CA ALA A 25 18.11 10.45 16.21
C ALA A 25 17.16 10.11 17.38
N PRO A 26 17.30 8.93 17.97
CA PRO A 26 16.54 8.56 19.16
C PRO A 26 16.70 9.58 20.29
N GLY A 27 15.57 10.05 20.84
CA GLY A 27 15.56 10.97 21.97
C GLY A 27 15.89 10.29 23.30
N ALA A 28 15.95 11.11 24.38
CA ALA A 28 16.27 10.67 25.74
C ALA A 28 15.04 10.13 26.53
N GLY A 29 13.88 9.97 25.91
CA GLY A 29 12.68 9.46 26.58
C GLY A 29 12.85 8.05 27.13
N ASP A 30 12.22 7.76 28.27
CA ASP A 30 12.31 6.46 28.94
C ASP A 30 11.59 5.35 28.15
N GLU A 31 10.47 5.68 27.51
CA GLU A 31 9.73 4.76 26.64
C GLU A 31 10.32 4.76 25.24
N SER A 32 10.51 3.55 24.68
CA SER A 32 11.02 3.38 23.32
C SER A 32 9.86 3.12 22.33
N TYR A 33 10.04 3.60 21.11
CA TYR A 33 9.16 3.28 19.99
C TYR A 33 10.00 2.97 18.74
N CYS A 34 9.94 1.74 18.28
CA CYS A 34 10.76 1.27 17.16
C CYS A 34 9.89 0.72 16.02
N ILE A 35 10.22 1.11 14.80
CA ILE A 35 9.68 0.54 13.56
C ILE A 35 10.84 0.05 12.69
N PRO A 36 10.96 -1.26 12.40
CA PRO A 36 11.86 -1.73 11.36
C PRO A 36 11.23 -1.49 9.98
N ILE A 37 11.98 -0.87 9.08
CA ILE A 37 11.54 -0.70 7.71
C ILE A 37 11.45 -2.07 7.01
N PRO A 38 10.45 -2.38 6.19
CA PRO A 38 10.58 -3.40 5.16
C PRO A 38 11.65 -2.93 4.17
N PRO A 39 12.86 -3.54 4.18
CA PRO A 39 14.00 -2.98 3.46
C PRO A 39 13.76 -3.04 1.95
N PRO A 40 13.73 -1.90 1.23
CA PRO A 40 13.56 -1.90 -0.20
C PRO A 40 14.69 -2.66 -0.90
N ASN A 41 14.34 -3.42 -1.94
CA ASN A 41 15.28 -4.12 -2.79
C ASN A 41 16.14 -3.15 -3.60
N VAL A 42 17.44 -3.37 -3.69
CA VAL A 42 18.35 -2.56 -4.51
C VAL A 42 18.20 -2.84 -6.02
N THR A 43 16.96 -2.87 -6.49
CA THR A 43 16.60 -3.20 -7.89
C THR A 43 16.16 -1.99 -8.73
N GLY A 44 16.34 -0.77 -8.21
CA GLY A 44 16.02 0.46 -8.92
C GLY A 44 15.45 1.55 -8.04
N THR A 45 14.25 2.05 -8.37
CA THR A 45 13.60 3.19 -7.73
C THR A 45 12.39 2.76 -6.90
N LEU A 46 12.05 3.55 -5.89
CA LEU A 46 10.80 3.40 -5.14
C LEU A 46 9.59 3.68 -6.05
N HIS A 47 8.47 3.08 -5.73
CA HIS A 47 7.17 3.30 -6.38
C HIS A 47 6.13 3.75 -5.35
N MET A 48 4.90 4.05 -5.80
CA MET A 48 3.82 4.58 -4.97
C MET A 48 3.49 3.72 -3.74
N GLY A 49 3.60 2.39 -3.86
CA GLY A 49 3.41 1.49 -2.71
C GLY A 49 4.44 1.72 -1.60
N HIS A 50 5.70 1.91 -1.96
CA HIS A 50 6.74 2.29 -1.01
C HIS A 50 6.45 3.67 -0.40
N GLY A 51 6.11 4.68 -1.22
CA GLY A 51 5.81 6.03 -0.73
C GLY A 51 4.66 6.02 0.29
N PHE A 52 3.61 5.24 0.03
CA PHE A 52 2.48 5.07 0.94
C PHE A 52 2.91 4.45 2.27
N GLN A 53 3.63 3.32 2.21
CA GLN A 53 4.11 2.62 3.40
C GLN A 53 5.06 3.50 4.23
N GLN A 54 5.97 4.22 3.57
CA GLN A 54 6.90 5.14 4.22
C GLN A 54 6.16 6.31 4.91
N ALA A 55 5.13 6.85 4.27
CA ALA A 55 4.31 7.91 4.88
C ALA A 55 3.66 7.44 6.19
N ILE A 56 3.10 6.22 6.22
CA ILE A 56 2.50 5.66 7.43
C ILE A 56 3.53 5.51 8.56
N MET A 57 4.69 4.91 8.26
CA MET A 57 5.75 4.74 9.26
C MET A 57 6.25 6.08 9.78
N ASP A 58 6.47 7.05 8.90
CA ASP A 58 6.92 8.39 9.29
C ASP A 58 5.92 9.11 10.18
N ALA A 59 4.62 9.00 9.88
CA ALA A 59 3.58 9.58 10.73
C ALA A 59 3.60 8.99 12.14
N LEU A 60 3.76 7.68 12.27
CA LEU A 60 3.86 7.00 13.56
C LEU A 60 5.13 7.41 14.33
N ILE A 61 6.26 7.49 13.65
CA ILE A 61 7.54 7.92 14.25
C ILE A 61 7.45 9.37 14.74
N ARG A 62 6.96 10.30 13.90
CA ARG A 62 6.81 11.72 14.29
C ARG A 62 5.81 11.89 15.42
N PHE A 63 4.68 11.20 15.37
CA PHE A 63 3.68 11.22 16.44
C PHE A 63 4.26 10.76 17.78
N ASN A 64 4.96 9.62 17.81
CA ASN A 64 5.55 9.09 19.04
C ASN A 64 6.74 9.92 19.51
N ARG A 65 7.51 10.52 18.59
CA ARG A 65 8.58 11.49 18.96
C ARG A 65 7.98 12.70 19.68
N MET A 66 6.88 13.25 19.18
CA MET A 66 6.17 14.36 19.81
C MET A 66 5.49 13.96 21.13
N LYS A 67 5.16 12.68 21.33
CA LYS A 67 4.74 12.14 22.64
C LYS A 67 5.87 12.03 23.65
N GLY A 68 7.11 12.24 23.23
CA GLY A 68 8.31 12.19 24.08
C GLY A 68 8.98 10.82 24.16
N HIS A 69 8.57 9.86 23.31
CA HIS A 69 9.24 8.56 23.24
C HIS A 69 10.62 8.67 22.58
N SER A 70 11.54 7.80 22.97
CA SER A 70 12.78 7.57 22.23
C SER A 70 12.44 6.75 20.97
N THR A 71 12.44 7.41 19.83
CA THR A 71 11.97 6.78 18.59
C THR A 71 13.14 6.32 17.73
N LEU A 72 13.06 5.10 17.22
CA LEU A 72 13.96 4.59 16.19
C LEU A 72 13.15 4.07 14.99
N TRP A 73 13.37 4.69 13.84
CA TRP A 73 12.97 4.10 12.58
C TRP A 73 14.19 3.42 11.97
N GLN A 74 14.32 2.09 12.17
CA GLN A 74 15.43 1.32 11.65
C GLN A 74 15.32 1.21 10.14
N VAL A 75 16.23 1.85 9.43
CA VAL A 75 16.28 1.95 7.98
C VAL A 75 17.32 1.01 7.39
N GLY A 76 17.13 0.67 6.13
CA GLY A 76 18.12 -0.04 5.32
C GLY A 76 17.54 -0.57 4.02
N THR A 77 18.35 -1.34 3.31
CA THR A 77 18.03 -1.90 2.00
C THR A 77 18.35 -3.40 1.96
N ASP A 78 17.65 -4.12 1.08
CA ASP A 78 17.83 -5.55 0.89
C ASP A 78 18.63 -5.83 -0.39
N HIS A 79 19.54 -6.81 -0.33
CA HIS A 79 20.38 -7.23 -1.46
C HIS A 79 19.58 -7.90 -2.59
N ALA A 80 18.39 -8.46 -2.29
CA ALA A 80 17.47 -9.04 -3.27
C ALA A 80 18.15 -9.99 -4.28
N GLY A 81 18.69 -11.08 -3.78
CA GLY A 81 19.60 -12.00 -4.49
C GLY A 81 19.26 -12.23 -5.96
N ILE A 82 18.14 -12.91 -6.25
CA ILE A 82 17.71 -13.23 -7.63
C ILE A 82 17.51 -11.96 -8.48
N ALA A 83 16.75 -11.00 -7.94
CA ALA A 83 16.32 -9.84 -8.72
C ALA A 83 17.49 -8.92 -9.08
N THR A 84 18.40 -8.68 -8.15
CA THR A 84 19.58 -7.84 -8.37
C THR A 84 20.59 -8.51 -9.30
N GLN A 85 20.84 -9.81 -9.10
CA GLN A 85 21.71 -10.56 -10.01
C GLN A 85 21.20 -10.54 -11.45
N MET A 86 19.92 -10.85 -11.67
CA MET A 86 19.30 -10.78 -13.00
C MET A 86 19.43 -9.43 -13.67
N LEU A 87 19.27 -8.35 -12.90
CA LEU A 87 19.34 -7.00 -13.42
C LEU A 87 20.76 -6.68 -13.92
N VAL A 88 21.78 -7.04 -13.12
CA VAL A 88 23.18 -6.83 -13.50
C VAL A 88 23.59 -7.73 -14.67
N GLU A 89 23.14 -8.99 -14.70
CA GLU A 89 23.34 -9.91 -15.84
C GLU A 89 22.81 -9.30 -17.15
N ARG A 90 21.59 -8.77 -17.14
CA ARG A 90 21.00 -8.09 -18.33
C ARG A 90 21.80 -6.87 -18.76
N GLN A 91 22.29 -6.07 -17.82
CA GLN A 91 23.13 -4.92 -18.16
C GLN A 91 24.46 -5.33 -18.81
N LEU A 92 25.04 -6.42 -18.35
CA LEU A 92 26.26 -7.00 -18.92
C LEU A 92 25.99 -7.64 -20.29
N GLU A 93 24.89 -8.41 -20.43
CA GLU A 93 24.48 -9.03 -21.71
C GLU A 93 24.22 -7.97 -22.79
N ALA A 94 23.61 -6.83 -22.44
CA ALA A 94 23.46 -5.70 -23.37
C ALA A 94 24.79 -5.14 -23.89
N LYS A 95 25.89 -5.39 -23.15
CA LYS A 95 27.27 -5.05 -23.54
C LYS A 95 28.03 -6.26 -24.16
N GLY A 96 27.33 -7.38 -24.36
CA GLY A 96 27.91 -8.61 -24.91
C GLY A 96 28.79 -9.41 -23.94
N VAL A 97 28.63 -9.19 -22.62
CA VAL A 97 29.42 -9.87 -21.56
C VAL A 97 28.49 -10.76 -20.75
N ARG A 98 28.87 -12.03 -20.55
CA ARG A 98 28.15 -12.95 -19.66
C ARG A 98 28.86 -13.05 -18.31
N ARG A 99 28.14 -13.36 -17.24
CA ARG A 99 28.74 -13.52 -15.88
C ARG A 99 29.87 -14.54 -15.85
N HIS A 100 29.74 -15.63 -16.61
CA HIS A 100 30.78 -16.68 -16.69
C HIS A 100 32.08 -16.22 -17.39
N ASP A 101 32.00 -15.18 -18.23
CA ASP A 101 33.18 -14.59 -18.88
C ASP A 101 34.01 -13.76 -17.87
N LEU A 102 33.36 -13.24 -16.82
CA LEU A 102 34.00 -12.49 -15.74
C LEU A 102 34.50 -13.38 -14.60
N GLY A 103 33.81 -14.48 -14.31
CA GLY A 103 33.98 -15.24 -13.07
C GLY A 103 33.28 -14.58 -11.87
N ARG A 104 33.17 -15.37 -10.76
CA ARG A 104 32.38 -15.01 -9.60
C ARG A 104 32.82 -13.69 -8.97
N GLU A 105 34.07 -13.50 -8.68
CA GLU A 105 34.60 -12.31 -7.98
C GLU A 105 34.30 -11.03 -8.74
N GLN A 106 34.72 -10.96 -10.03
CA GLN A 106 34.48 -9.76 -10.82
C GLN A 106 33.01 -9.48 -11.10
N PHE A 107 32.18 -10.52 -11.18
CA PHE A 107 30.75 -10.35 -11.30
C PHE A 107 30.15 -9.75 -10.02
N ILE A 108 30.55 -10.24 -8.85
CA ILE A 108 30.11 -9.69 -7.55
C ILE A 108 30.53 -8.21 -7.42
N ASP A 109 31.74 -7.85 -7.86
CA ASP A 109 32.16 -6.45 -7.87
C ASP A 109 31.21 -5.56 -8.70
N LYS A 110 30.72 -6.07 -9.85
CA LYS A 110 29.73 -5.36 -10.69
C LYS A 110 28.38 -5.22 -9.99
N VAL A 111 28.00 -6.19 -9.17
CA VAL A 111 26.77 -6.10 -8.39
C VAL A 111 26.92 -5.08 -7.26
N TRP A 112 28.08 -4.98 -6.61
CA TRP A 112 28.37 -3.94 -5.63
C TRP A 112 28.36 -2.52 -6.24
N GLU A 113 28.93 -2.33 -7.45
CA GLU A 113 28.81 -1.06 -8.18
C GLU A 113 27.34 -0.66 -8.40
N TRP A 114 26.52 -1.61 -8.83
CA TRP A 114 25.08 -1.41 -8.98
C TRP A 114 24.37 -1.07 -7.65
N LYS A 115 24.72 -1.76 -6.57
CA LYS A 115 24.16 -1.50 -5.23
C LYS A 115 24.41 -0.07 -4.79
N GLU A 116 25.62 0.45 -5.00
CA GLU A 116 25.93 1.84 -4.65
C GLU A 116 25.07 2.84 -5.43
N GLU A 117 24.86 2.62 -6.73
CA GLU A 117 24.01 3.47 -7.56
C GLU A 117 22.54 3.40 -7.14
N SER A 118 22.00 2.19 -7.03
CA SER A 118 20.58 1.95 -6.71
C SER A 118 20.24 2.37 -5.27
N GLY A 119 21.06 1.97 -4.29
CA GLY A 119 20.90 2.33 -2.89
C GLY A 119 20.91 3.84 -2.70
N GLY A 120 21.85 4.55 -3.29
CA GLY A 120 21.90 6.02 -3.25
C GLY A 120 20.68 6.68 -3.86
N THR A 121 20.04 6.07 -4.86
CA THR A 121 18.77 6.58 -5.42
C THR A 121 17.60 6.38 -4.46
N ILE A 122 17.47 5.21 -3.85
CA ILE A 122 16.43 4.89 -2.87
C ILE A 122 16.50 5.85 -1.69
N THR A 123 17.69 6.07 -1.13
CA THR A 123 17.86 6.96 0.03
C THR A 123 17.56 8.42 -0.29
N ARG A 124 17.91 8.89 -1.50
CA ARG A 124 17.49 10.24 -1.96
C ARG A 124 15.98 10.35 -2.12
N GLN A 125 15.29 9.32 -2.63
CA GLN A 125 13.84 9.31 -2.72
C GLN A 125 13.17 9.33 -1.35
N LEU A 126 13.69 8.57 -0.38
CA LEU A 126 13.19 8.59 1.00
C LEU A 126 13.32 9.97 1.65
N ARG A 127 14.48 10.64 1.45
CA ARG A 127 14.68 12.02 1.89
C ARG A 127 13.67 12.96 1.25
N ARG A 128 13.45 12.82 -0.04
CA ARG A 128 12.49 13.67 -0.78
C ARG A 128 11.05 13.44 -0.33
N LEU A 129 10.71 12.24 0.12
CA LEU A 129 9.42 11.90 0.74
C LEU A 129 9.27 12.43 2.18
N GLY A 130 10.32 12.98 2.76
CA GLY A 130 10.33 13.55 4.10
C GLY A 130 10.48 12.53 5.23
N ALA A 131 11.07 11.37 4.94
CA ALA A 131 11.27 10.31 5.94
C ALA A 131 12.19 10.77 7.07
N SER A 132 11.71 10.75 8.31
CA SER A 132 12.45 11.18 9.51
C SER A 132 13.33 10.05 10.09
N VAL A 133 14.29 9.62 9.29
CA VAL A 133 15.19 8.49 9.53
C VAL A 133 16.56 8.96 10.04
N ASP A 134 17.09 8.30 11.06
CA ASP A 134 18.49 8.45 11.44
C ASP A 134 19.39 7.71 10.43
N TRP A 135 19.92 8.44 9.46
CA TRP A 135 20.73 7.89 8.37
C TRP A 135 22.08 7.33 8.85
N SER A 136 22.54 7.71 10.02
CA SER A 136 23.76 7.13 10.60
C SER A 136 23.61 5.65 10.96
N ARG A 137 22.35 5.18 11.02
CA ARG A 137 21.99 3.80 11.33
C ARG A 137 21.46 3.02 10.11
N GLU A 138 21.71 3.52 8.90
CA GLU A 138 21.37 2.78 7.68
C GLU A 138 22.10 1.43 7.67
N ARG A 139 21.38 0.36 7.32
CA ARG A 139 21.90 -1.00 7.20
C ARG A 139 21.61 -1.58 5.82
N PHE A 140 22.50 -2.43 5.40
CA PHE A 140 22.31 -3.26 4.21
C PHE A 140 22.39 -4.73 4.60
N THR A 141 21.51 -5.57 4.08
CA THR A 141 21.43 -6.99 4.48
C THR A 141 22.72 -7.77 4.30
N MET A 142 23.68 -7.28 3.49
CA MET A 142 25.02 -7.86 3.32
C MET A 142 26.15 -7.04 3.97
N ASP A 143 25.84 -6.13 4.88
CA ASP A 143 26.88 -5.50 5.71
C ASP A 143 27.68 -6.56 6.48
N PRO A 144 28.97 -6.32 6.77
CA PRO A 144 29.81 -7.31 7.45
C PRO A 144 29.21 -7.83 8.76
N GLU A 145 28.67 -6.95 9.59
CA GLU A 145 28.06 -7.31 10.87
C GLU A 145 26.79 -8.17 10.68
N LEU A 146 25.94 -7.83 9.70
CA LEU A 146 24.75 -8.62 9.40
C LEU A 146 25.13 -9.97 8.78
N SER A 147 26.18 -10.00 7.97
CA SER A 147 26.70 -11.25 7.37
C SER A 147 27.24 -12.20 8.44
N GLU A 148 27.90 -11.68 9.49
CA GLU A 148 28.32 -12.50 10.63
C GLU A 148 27.12 -13.04 11.42
N ALA A 149 26.07 -12.24 11.63
CA ALA A 149 24.82 -12.69 12.24
C ALA A 149 24.17 -13.83 11.42
N VAL A 150 24.16 -13.72 10.10
CA VAL A 150 23.64 -14.77 9.20
C VAL A 150 24.42 -16.07 9.34
N LYS A 151 25.76 -16.01 9.37
CA LYS A 151 26.61 -17.20 9.60
C LYS A 151 26.36 -17.82 10.98
N GLU A 152 26.29 -16.99 12.02
CA GLU A 152 26.00 -17.45 13.38
C GLU A 152 24.67 -18.22 13.42
N VAL A 153 23.60 -17.68 12.81
CA VAL A 153 22.30 -18.33 12.78
C VAL A 153 22.34 -19.65 12.01
N PHE A 154 22.99 -19.67 10.86
CA PHE A 154 23.10 -20.91 10.08
C PHE A 154 23.81 -22.01 10.85
N VAL A 155 24.98 -21.70 11.44
CA VAL A 155 25.78 -22.67 12.23
C VAL A 155 24.98 -23.19 13.42
N ARG A 156 24.36 -22.28 14.19
CA ARG A 156 23.56 -22.64 15.37
C ARG A 156 22.39 -23.54 15.02
N LEU A 157 21.60 -23.18 14.01
CA LEU A 157 20.46 -24.01 13.57
C LEU A 157 20.92 -25.36 13.01
N TYR A 158 22.07 -25.43 12.38
CA TYR A 158 22.64 -26.71 11.91
C TYR A 158 23.08 -27.60 13.08
N GLU A 159 23.77 -27.04 14.07
CA GLU A 159 24.18 -27.79 15.29
C GLU A 159 22.98 -28.30 16.08
N GLU A 160 21.86 -27.56 16.06
CA GLU A 160 20.59 -27.96 16.67
C GLU A 160 19.79 -28.97 15.84
N GLY A 161 20.24 -29.29 14.63
CA GLY A 161 19.58 -30.23 13.72
C GLY A 161 18.30 -29.65 13.10
N LEU A 162 18.18 -28.31 13.05
CA LEU A 162 17.09 -27.59 12.40
C LEU A 162 17.42 -27.21 10.96
N ILE A 163 18.69 -27.11 10.61
CA ILE A 163 19.14 -27.02 9.23
C ILE A 163 19.72 -28.38 8.82
N TYR A 164 19.33 -28.82 7.64
CA TYR A 164 19.83 -30.07 7.06
C TYR A 164 19.94 -29.99 5.53
N ARG A 165 20.74 -30.83 4.94
CA ARG A 165 20.88 -31.00 3.49
C ARG A 165 20.14 -32.24 3.04
N GLY A 166 19.26 -32.10 2.04
CA GLY A 166 18.44 -33.21 1.58
C GLY A 166 18.08 -33.13 0.10
N GLN A 167 17.79 -34.25 -0.50
CA GLN A 167 17.30 -34.34 -1.87
C GLN A 167 15.76 -34.28 -1.81
N ARG A 168 15.19 -33.22 -2.35
CA ARG A 168 13.74 -32.99 -2.42
C ARG A 168 13.35 -32.34 -3.75
N LEU A 169 12.06 -32.39 -4.03
CA LEU A 169 11.47 -31.69 -5.16
C LEU A 169 11.34 -30.19 -4.84
N VAL A 170 11.83 -29.37 -5.75
CA VAL A 170 11.77 -27.90 -5.64
C VAL A 170 11.17 -27.30 -6.91
N ASN A 171 10.63 -26.08 -6.81
CA ASN A 171 10.34 -25.28 -7.98
C ASN A 171 11.66 -24.77 -8.57
N TRP A 172 11.98 -25.24 -9.77
CA TRP A 172 13.23 -24.92 -10.46
C TRP A 172 12.98 -24.00 -11.65
N ASP A 173 13.71 -22.90 -11.71
CA ASP A 173 13.71 -22.00 -12.87
C ASP A 173 14.81 -22.42 -13.86
N PRO A 174 14.46 -23.02 -15.01
CA PRO A 174 15.46 -23.54 -15.94
C PRO A 174 16.22 -22.47 -16.73
N LYS A 175 15.76 -21.21 -16.68
CA LYS A 175 16.46 -20.07 -17.28
C LYS A 175 17.45 -19.44 -16.31
N LEU A 176 17.07 -19.33 -15.05
CA LEU A 176 17.91 -18.76 -13.99
C LEU A 176 18.83 -19.81 -13.36
N HIS A 177 18.57 -21.10 -13.60
CA HIS A 177 19.29 -22.24 -13.05
C HIS A 177 19.35 -22.21 -11.52
N THR A 178 18.21 -21.93 -10.88
CA THR A 178 18.08 -21.86 -9.42
C THR A 178 16.72 -22.31 -8.93
N ALA A 179 16.69 -22.86 -7.70
CA ALA A 179 15.45 -23.03 -6.96
C ALA A 179 14.81 -21.67 -6.65
N ILE A 180 13.49 -21.63 -6.72
CA ILE A 180 12.67 -20.46 -6.36
C ILE A 180 11.60 -20.85 -5.35
N SER A 181 11.09 -19.88 -4.61
CA SER A 181 10.02 -20.08 -3.63
C SER A 181 8.66 -20.27 -4.32
N ASP A 182 7.73 -20.97 -3.66
CA ASP A 182 6.38 -21.25 -4.20
C ASP A 182 5.62 -19.98 -4.59
N LEU A 183 5.83 -18.89 -3.86
CA LEU A 183 5.17 -17.61 -4.11
C LEU A 183 5.84 -16.77 -5.23
N GLU A 184 7.00 -17.19 -5.70
CA GLU A 184 7.62 -16.65 -6.91
C GLU A 184 7.12 -17.39 -8.16
N VAL A 185 6.21 -18.37 -7.98
CA VAL A 185 5.55 -19.10 -9.05
C VAL A 185 4.16 -18.53 -9.31
N VAL A 186 3.96 -17.96 -10.49
CA VAL A 186 2.68 -17.41 -10.93
C VAL A 186 1.94 -18.45 -11.78
N GLN A 187 0.69 -18.74 -11.43
CA GLN A 187 -0.14 -19.64 -12.23
C GLN A 187 -0.82 -18.85 -13.35
N GLU A 188 -0.53 -19.18 -14.61
CA GLU A 188 -1.15 -18.57 -15.79
C GLU A 188 -2.07 -19.58 -16.49
N GLU A 189 -3.28 -19.15 -16.85
CA GLU A 189 -4.21 -19.99 -17.61
C GLU A 189 -3.86 -19.96 -19.10
N GLU A 190 -3.56 -21.13 -19.65
CA GLU A 190 -3.22 -21.29 -21.07
C GLU A 190 -4.08 -22.38 -21.73
N ALA A 191 -4.29 -22.24 -23.04
CA ALA A 191 -4.84 -23.32 -23.84
C ALA A 191 -3.78 -24.39 -24.05
N GLY A 192 -4.12 -25.61 -23.73
CA GLY A 192 -3.25 -26.76 -23.87
C GLY A 192 -4.02 -28.01 -24.22
N SER A 193 -3.44 -29.17 -24.01
CA SER A 193 -4.05 -30.47 -24.34
C SER A 193 -3.92 -31.45 -23.19
N LEU A 194 -4.84 -32.38 -23.14
CA LEU A 194 -4.78 -33.55 -22.28
C LEU A 194 -4.60 -34.78 -23.22
N TRP A 195 -3.48 -35.46 -23.08
CA TRP A 195 -3.13 -36.63 -23.88
C TRP A 195 -3.52 -37.90 -23.14
N HIS A 196 -4.27 -38.78 -23.81
CA HIS A 196 -4.68 -40.09 -23.32
C HIS A 196 -3.77 -41.13 -23.90
N LEU A 197 -2.98 -41.80 -23.06
CA LEU A 197 -1.95 -42.75 -23.43
C LEU A 197 -2.28 -44.12 -22.85
N ARG A 198 -2.21 -45.17 -23.68
CA ARG A 198 -2.42 -46.56 -23.25
C ARG A 198 -1.12 -47.20 -22.82
N TYR A 199 -1.12 -47.76 -21.64
CA TYR A 199 0.00 -48.48 -21.07
C TYR A 199 -0.33 -49.98 -21.04
N PRO A 200 0.42 -50.84 -21.75
CA PRO A 200 0.20 -52.30 -21.75
C PRO A 200 0.48 -52.96 -20.39
N ILE A 201 -0.42 -53.86 -19.98
CA ILE A 201 -0.24 -54.65 -18.75
C ILE A 201 0.56 -55.89 -19.08
N ALA A 202 1.67 -56.08 -18.38
CA ALA A 202 2.63 -57.13 -18.62
C ALA A 202 1.98 -58.52 -18.59
N GLY A 203 2.20 -59.31 -19.65
CA GLY A 203 1.68 -60.66 -19.76
C GLY A 203 0.21 -60.81 -20.13
N THR A 204 -0.44 -59.71 -20.53
CA THR A 204 -1.85 -59.65 -20.96
C THR A 204 -1.98 -58.84 -22.24
N GLU A 205 -3.17 -58.89 -22.87
CA GLU A 205 -3.54 -58.00 -23.97
C GLU A 205 -4.26 -56.74 -23.48
N GLU A 206 -4.42 -56.59 -22.14
CA GLU A 206 -5.10 -55.43 -21.53
C GLU A 206 -4.17 -54.23 -21.50
N THR A 207 -4.78 -53.06 -21.58
CA THR A 207 -4.09 -51.76 -21.41
C THR A 207 -4.83 -50.91 -20.37
N ILE A 208 -4.09 -50.07 -19.66
CA ILE A 208 -4.64 -49.04 -18.80
C ILE A 208 -4.40 -47.65 -19.44
N CYS A 209 -5.41 -46.82 -19.50
CA CYS A 209 -5.29 -45.51 -20.13
C CYS A 209 -5.00 -44.43 -19.05
N VAL A 210 -3.93 -43.67 -19.22
CA VAL A 210 -3.58 -42.52 -18.37
C VAL A 210 -3.81 -41.25 -19.17
N ALA A 211 -4.28 -40.22 -18.50
CA ALA A 211 -4.47 -38.88 -19.06
C ALA A 211 -3.44 -37.89 -18.44
N THR A 212 -2.69 -37.21 -19.29
CA THR A 212 -1.63 -36.30 -18.81
C THR A 212 -1.57 -35.02 -19.64
N THR A 213 -1.20 -33.92 -18.99
CA THR A 213 -0.86 -32.64 -19.61
C THR A 213 0.63 -32.51 -19.95
N ARG A 214 1.44 -33.50 -19.51
CA ARG A 214 2.90 -33.50 -19.65
C ARG A 214 3.39 -34.87 -20.15
N PRO A 215 3.12 -35.24 -21.43
CA PRO A 215 3.48 -36.58 -21.97
C PRO A 215 4.99 -36.88 -21.89
N GLU A 216 5.85 -35.86 -21.99
CA GLU A 216 7.31 -36.06 -21.90
C GLU A 216 7.74 -36.69 -20.57
N THR A 217 7.03 -36.41 -19.48
CA THR A 217 7.39 -36.93 -18.17
C THR A 217 7.08 -38.43 -18.01
N MET A 218 6.31 -39.02 -18.93
CA MET A 218 6.08 -40.49 -18.90
C MET A 218 7.38 -41.31 -18.91
N LEU A 219 8.43 -40.78 -19.51
CA LEU A 219 9.72 -41.43 -19.54
C LEU A 219 10.35 -41.66 -18.13
N GLY A 220 9.85 -40.92 -17.12
CA GLY A 220 10.23 -41.01 -15.72
C GLY A 220 9.19 -41.71 -14.82
N ASP A 221 8.10 -42.24 -15.38
CA ASP A 221 7.05 -42.91 -14.59
C ASP A 221 7.56 -44.08 -13.80
N THR A 222 7.12 -44.21 -12.55
CA THR A 222 7.50 -45.29 -11.64
C THR A 222 6.31 -46.09 -11.10
N ALA A 223 5.10 -45.64 -11.35
CA ALA A 223 3.84 -46.36 -11.06
C ALA A 223 2.68 -45.76 -11.87
N VAL A 224 1.57 -46.48 -11.90
CA VAL A 224 0.24 -45.94 -12.19
C VAL A 224 -0.64 -46.15 -10.96
N ALA A 225 -1.28 -45.09 -10.49
CA ALA A 225 -2.17 -45.13 -9.33
C ALA A 225 -3.63 -45.17 -9.76
N VAL A 226 -4.44 -45.92 -9.03
CA VAL A 226 -5.89 -46.02 -9.16
C VAL A 226 -6.57 -45.84 -7.81
N ASN A 227 -7.79 -45.36 -7.80
CA ASN A 227 -8.54 -45.31 -6.56
C ASN A 227 -8.96 -46.70 -6.13
N PRO A 228 -8.72 -47.14 -4.89
CA PRO A 228 -9.06 -48.51 -4.44
C PRO A 228 -10.55 -48.81 -4.50
N SER A 229 -11.42 -47.77 -4.50
CA SER A 229 -12.87 -47.94 -4.63
C SER A 229 -13.38 -47.98 -6.09
N ASP A 230 -12.50 -47.79 -7.08
CA ASP A 230 -12.88 -47.79 -8.48
C ASP A 230 -12.95 -49.24 -9.01
N GLU A 231 -14.17 -49.73 -9.19
CA GLU A 231 -14.43 -51.08 -9.67
C GLU A 231 -13.84 -51.35 -11.06
N ARG A 232 -13.62 -50.33 -11.88
CA ARG A 232 -13.03 -50.47 -13.21
C ARG A 232 -11.61 -51.01 -13.16
N TYR A 233 -10.84 -50.64 -12.14
CA TYR A 233 -9.42 -50.91 -12.03
C TYR A 233 -9.02 -51.80 -10.82
N ALA A 234 -9.96 -52.12 -9.92
CA ALA A 234 -9.69 -52.95 -8.74
C ALA A 234 -8.97 -54.26 -9.04
N HIS A 235 -9.29 -54.92 -10.18
CA HIS A 235 -8.69 -56.16 -10.61
C HIS A 235 -7.26 -56.00 -11.16
N LEU A 236 -6.81 -54.75 -11.39
CA LEU A 236 -5.46 -54.45 -11.91
C LEU A 236 -4.48 -54.10 -10.81
N ILE A 237 -4.95 -53.81 -9.60
CA ILE A 237 -4.09 -53.42 -8.46
C ILE A 237 -3.07 -54.54 -8.19
N GLY A 238 -1.79 -54.17 -8.10
CA GLY A 238 -0.67 -55.08 -7.91
C GLY A 238 -0.15 -55.77 -9.19
N LYS A 239 -0.82 -55.56 -10.34
CA LYS A 239 -0.24 -55.96 -11.64
C LYS A 239 0.87 -55.01 -12.08
N THR A 240 1.67 -55.49 -13.06
CA THR A 240 2.80 -54.74 -13.62
C THR A 240 2.45 -54.21 -14.99
N ILE A 241 2.84 -52.97 -15.26
CA ILE A 241 2.78 -52.32 -16.58
C ILE A 241 4.15 -52.41 -17.23
N LEU A 242 4.19 -52.71 -18.52
CA LEU A 242 5.40 -52.47 -19.32
C LEU A 242 5.33 -51.06 -19.90
N LEU A 243 6.05 -50.13 -19.29
CA LEU A 243 6.02 -48.70 -19.65
C LEU A 243 6.51 -48.54 -21.10
N PRO A 244 5.65 -47.99 -22.00
CA PRO A 244 6.04 -47.79 -23.39
C PRO A 244 7.31 -46.97 -23.54
N LEU A 245 8.02 -47.13 -24.66
CA LEU A 245 9.24 -46.43 -25.03
C LEU A 245 10.46 -46.79 -24.18
N THR A 246 10.28 -47.01 -22.88
CA THR A 246 11.39 -47.29 -21.93
C THR A 246 11.61 -48.77 -21.66
N ASN A 247 10.58 -49.59 -21.89
CA ASN A 247 10.53 -51.02 -21.51
C ASN A 247 10.73 -51.26 -20.00
N ARG A 248 10.45 -50.29 -19.15
CA ARG A 248 10.54 -50.42 -17.69
C ARG A 248 9.27 -51.06 -17.16
N GLU A 249 9.42 -51.97 -16.22
CA GLU A 249 8.30 -52.51 -15.49
C GLU A 249 7.94 -51.61 -14.30
N ILE A 250 6.66 -51.17 -14.21
CA ILE A 250 6.15 -50.35 -13.15
C ILE A 250 4.87 -50.92 -12.54
N PRO A 251 4.62 -50.82 -11.24
CA PRO A 251 3.43 -51.37 -10.58
C PRO A 251 2.19 -50.51 -10.80
N ILE A 252 1.00 -51.13 -10.72
CA ILE A 252 -0.28 -50.44 -10.49
C ILE A 252 -0.52 -50.43 -8.99
N ILE A 253 -0.61 -49.25 -8.40
CA ILE A 253 -0.80 -49.03 -6.96
C ILE A 253 -2.20 -48.51 -6.68
N ALA A 254 -2.66 -48.70 -5.44
CA ALA A 254 -3.92 -48.12 -4.95
C ALA A 254 -3.62 -46.90 -4.05
N ASP A 255 -4.23 -45.78 -4.35
CA ASP A 255 -4.13 -44.56 -3.51
C ASP A 255 -5.44 -43.77 -3.55
N ASP A 256 -5.93 -43.38 -2.38
CA ASP A 256 -7.20 -42.64 -2.21
C ASP A 256 -7.12 -41.23 -2.80
N TYR A 257 -5.93 -40.71 -3.07
CA TYR A 257 -5.71 -39.43 -3.71
C TYR A 257 -6.26 -39.38 -5.14
N VAL A 258 -6.36 -40.49 -5.81
CA VAL A 258 -6.81 -40.56 -7.21
C VAL A 258 -8.30 -40.28 -7.32
N ASP A 259 -8.65 -39.26 -8.09
CA ASP A 259 -10.03 -38.94 -8.43
C ASP A 259 -10.50 -39.86 -9.56
N ALA A 260 -11.42 -40.77 -9.26
CA ALA A 260 -11.99 -41.74 -10.21
C ALA A 260 -12.80 -41.07 -11.33
N ASP A 261 -13.29 -39.86 -11.15
CA ASP A 261 -14.13 -39.15 -12.10
C ASP A 261 -13.33 -38.19 -13.01
N PHE A 262 -12.04 -37.95 -12.71
CA PHE A 262 -11.18 -37.10 -13.52
C PHE A 262 -10.39 -37.85 -14.57
N GLY A 263 -10.39 -37.38 -15.82
CA GLY A 263 -9.64 -37.97 -16.93
C GLY A 263 -10.03 -39.41 -17.23
N SER A 264 -9.12 -40.33 -17.07
CA SER A 264 -9.34 -41.78 -17.22
C SER A 264 -9.70 -42.47 -15.89
N GLY A 265 -9.60 -41.78 -14.76
CA GLY A 265 -9.72 -42.35 -13.42
C GLY A 265 -8.46 -43.04 -12.92
N CYS A 266 -7.34 -42.94 -13.64
CA CYS A 266 -6.03 -43.40 -13.20
C CYS A 266 -4.97 -42.36 -13.53
N VAL A 267 -3.94 -42.30 -12.70
CA VAL A 267 -2.88 -41.30 -12.75
C VAL A 267 -1.53 -41.97 -12.93
N LYS A 268 -0.76 -41.51 -13.91
CA LYS A 268 0.66 -41.83 -13.99
C LYS A 268 1.43 -41.18 -12.87
N ILE A 269 2.38 -41.83 -12.26
CA ILE A 269 3.14 -41.33 -11.14
C ILE A 269 4.59 -41.10 -11.53
N THR A 270 4.98 -39.80 -11.58
CA THR A 270 6.33 -39.32 -11.88
C THR A 270 6.90 -38.55 -10.72
N PRO A 271 7.38 -39.17 -9.65
CA PRO A 271 7.70 -38.51 -8.38
C PRO A 271 8.76 -37.39 -8.47
N ALA A 272 9.64 -37.46 -9.46
CA ALA A 272 10.69 -36.47 -9.66
C ALA A 272 10.22 -35.21 -10.43
N HIS A 273 8.97 -35.12 -10.92
CA HIS A 273 8.48 -34.08 -11.81
C HIS A 273 7.07 -33.54 -11.47
N ASP A 274 6.46 -33.98 -10.35
CA ASP A 274 5.20 -33.48 -9.84
C ASP A 274 5.17 -33.61 -8.31
N PHE A 275 4.69 -32.54 -7.61
CA PHE A 275 4.70 -32.51 -6.14
C PHE A 275 3.72 -33.53 -5.52
N ASN A 276 2.57 -33.78 -6.15
CA ASN A 276 1.59 -34.76 -5.67
C ASN A 276 2.12 -36.19 -5.88
N ASP A 277 2.74 -36.40 -7.05
CA ASP A 277 3.39 -37.67 -7.37
C ASP A 277 4.59 -37.91 -6.44
N TYR A 278 5.32 -36.86 -6.05
CA TYR A 278 6.42 -36.94 -5.08
C TYR A 278 5.92 -37.44 -3.72
N ALA A 279 4.86 -36.84 -3.18
CA ALA A 279 4.27 -37.26 -1.91
C ALA A 279 3.73 -38.70 -1.99
N MET A 280 3.17 -39.11 -3.13
CA MET A 280 2.74 -40.50 -3.38
C MET A 280 3.91 -41.43 -3.49
N GLY A 281 4.97 -41.03 -4.18
CA GLY A 281 6.24 -41.76 -4.28
C GLY A 281 6.87 -42.04 -2.92
N GLU A 282 6.87 -41.08 -2.01
CA GLU A 282 7.33 -41.24 -0.62
C GLU A 282 6.46 -42.29 0.14
N ARG A 283 5.11 -42.14 0.07
CA ARG A 283 4.19 -43.09 0.75
C ARG A 283 4.33 -44.52 0.29
N HIS A 284 4.53 -44.70 -1.00
CA HIS A 284 4.64 -46.03 -1.64
C HIS A 284 6.08 -46.47 -1.87
N GLN A 285 7.09 -45.72 -1.42
CA GLN A 285 8.52 -45.99 -1.58
C GLN A 285 8.92 -46.27 -3.04
N LEU A 286 8.38 -45.44 -3.96
CA LEU A 286 8.66 -45.56 -5.40
C LEU A 286 10.03 -44.96 -5.74
N PRO A 287 10.72 -45.49 -6.78
CA PRO A 287 11.92 -44.83 -7.30
C PRO A 287 11.64 -43.41 -7.80
N MET A 288 12.59 -42.49 -7.57
CA MET A 288 12.51 -41.12 -8.01
C MET A 288 13.46 -40.91 -9.20
N ILE A 289 12.92 -40.93 -10.40
CA ILE A 289 13.71 -40.86 -11.66
C ILE A 289 13.58 -39.44 -12.23
N ASN A 290 14.65 -38.65 -12.08
CA ASN A 290 14.77 -37.35 -12.68
C ASN A 290 15.21 -37.48 -14.14
N ILE A 291 14.37 -37.05 -15.08
CA ILE A 291 14.63 -37.14 -16.53
C ILE A 291 15.05 -35.80 -17.16
N LEU A 292 15.16 -34.73 -16.40
CA LEU A 292 15.52 -33.41 -16.90
C LEU A 292 16.89 -32.93 -16.38
N THR A 293 17.56 -32.16 -17.19
CA THR A 293 18.74 -31.38 -16.81
C THR A 293 18.31 -30.05 -16.20
N ALA A 294 19.25 -29.27 -15.64
CA ALA A 294 19.00 -27.98 -15.04
C ALA A 294 18.40 -26.95 -16.01
N ASP A 295 18.63 -27.09 -17.30
CA ASP A 295 18.07 -26.26 -18.37
C ASP A 295 16.83 -26.88 -19.05
N ALA A 296 16.22 -27.88 -18.38
CA ALA A 296 15.00 -28.57 -18.81
C ALA A 296 15.11 -29.28 -20.15
N HIS A 297 16.27 -29.84 -20.46
CA HIS A 297 16.44 -30.80 -21.54
C HIS A 297 16.34 -32.26 -21.00
N LEU A 298 15.92 -33.20 -21.82
CA LEU A 298 15.88 -34.62 -21.46
C LEU A 298 17.32 -35.14 -21.28
N ASN A 299 17.59 -35.78 -20.14
CA ASN A 299 18.92 -36.22 -19.74
C ASN A 299 19.24 -37.65 -20.19
N ASP A 300 20.33 -38.29 -19.66
CA ASP A 300 20.77 -39.59 -20.04
C ASP A 300 19.93 -40.76 -19.46
N GLU A 301 19.00 -40.49 -18.52
CA GLU A 301 18.08 -41.48 -17.94
C GLU A 301 16.93 -41.88 -18.91
N VAL A 302 16.72 -41.07 -19.97
CA VAL A 302 15.71 -41.35 -20.99
C VAL A 302 16.34 -42.18 -22.13
N PRO A 303 15.53 -42.91 -22.94
CA PRO A 303 16.00 -43.61 -24.11
C PRO A 303 16.76 -42.69 -25.06
N GLU A 304 17.79 -43.24 -25.69
CA GLU A 304 18.75 -42.52 -26.54
C GLU A 304 18.09 -41.62 -27.61
N ALA A 305 16.94 -42.03 -28.12
CA ALA A 305 16.20 -41.31 -29.15
C ALA A 305 15.66 -39.91 -28.66
N PHE A 306 15.56 -39.73 -27.34
CA PHE A 306 15.01 -38.52 -26.75
C PHE A 306 16.06 -37.65 -26.01
N ARG A 307 17.29 -38.14 -25.82
CA ARG A 307 18.34 -37.44 -25.06
C ARG A 307 18.69 -36.10 -25.66
N GLY A 308 18.89 -35.10 -24.80
CA GLY A 308 19.29 -33.73 -25.17
C GLY A 308 18.21 -32.90 -25.84
N MET A 309 17.00 -33.42 -26.04
CA MET A 309 15.88 -32.64 -26.56
C MET A 309 15.38 -31.64 -25.49
N ASP A 310 15.04 -30.41 -25.90
CA ASP A 310 14.23 -29.53 -25.06
C ASP A 310 12.92 -30.23 -24.66
N ARG A 311 12.42 -29.94 -23.46
CA ARG A 311 11.21 -30.55 -22.89
C ARG A 311 10.00 -30.53 -23.84
N TYR A 312 9.80 -29.46 -24.62
CA TYR A 312 8.69 -29.35 -25.56
C TYR A 312 8.92 -30.10 -26.86
N GLU A 313 10.16 -30.18 -27.34
CA GLU A 313 10.55 -31.03 -28.44
C GLU A 313 10.42 -32.49 -28.03
N GLY A 314 10.88 -32.85 -26.84
CA GLY A 314 10.71 -34.16 -26.24
C GLY A 314 9.24 -34.54 -26.08
N ARG A 315 8.38 -33.63 -25.63
CA ARG A 315 6.90 -33.81 -25.57
C ARG A 315 6.34 -34.23 -26.91
N LYS A 316 6.68 -33.49 -27.96
CA LYS A 316 6.22 -33.78 -29.32
C LYS A 316 6.73 -35.14 -29.80
N ALA A 317 8.00 -35.42 -29.61
CA ALA A 317 8.60 -36.71 -30.01
C ALA A 317 7.98 -37.90 -29.29
N VAL A 318 7.71 -37.78 -27.99
CA VAL A 318 7.03 -38.80 -27.19
C VAL A 318 5.62 -39.07 -27.69
N VAL A 319 4.85 -38.04 -27.99
CA VAL A 319 3.47 -38.15 -28.51
C VAL A 319 3.48 -38.85 -29.89
N GLU A 320 4.39 -38.46 -30.79
CA GLU A 320 4.56 -39.06 -32.09
C GLU A 320 4.93 -40.56 -31.98
N ALA A 321 5.88 -40.90 -31.11
CA ALA A 321 6.29 -42.29 -30.87
C ALA A 321 5.16 -43.14 -30.26
N MET A 322 4.33 -42.58 -29.39
CA MET A 322 3.14 -43.28 -28.84
C MET A 322 2.06 -43.50 -29.91
N ASP A 323 1.89 -42.55 -30.83
CA ASP A 323 0.94 -42.68 -31.95
C ASP A 323 1.41 -43.76 -32.95
N GLU A 324 2.71 -43.79 -33.28
CA GLU A 324 3.33 -44.84 -34.13
C GLU A 324 3.15 -46.25 -33.55
N LEU A 325 3.18 -46.37 -32.23
CA LEU A 325 2.90 -47.62 -31.52
C LEU A 325 1.40 -47.97 -31.44
N GLY A 326 0.50 -47.08 -31.85
CA GLY A 326 -0.95 -47.21 -31.68
C GLY A 326 -1.40 -47.12 -30.22
N LEU A 327 -0.60 -46.50 -29.35
CA LEU A 327 -0.86 -46.30 -27.92
C LEU A 327 -1.36 -44.90 -27.55
N LEU A 328 -1.43 -43.98 -28.50
CA LEU A 328 -2.14 -42.70 -28.33
C LEU A 328 -3.64 -42.92 -28.57
N GLU A 329 -4.44 -42.78 -27.51
CA GLU A 329 -5.89 -42.99 -27.62
C GLU A 329 -6.60 -41.76 -28.18
N LYS A 330 -6.36 -40.57 -27.61
CA LYS A 330 -6.93 -39.29 -28.06
C LYS A 330 -6.15 -38.10 -27.47
N ILE A 331 -6.40 -36.95 -28.10
CA ILE A 331 -5.92 -35.64 -27.59
C ILE A 331 -7.16 -34.81 -27.39
N GLU A 332 -7.34 -34.22 -26.19
CA GLU A 332 -8.44 -33.34 -25.87
C GLU A 332 -7.90 -31.92 -25.62
N ASP A 333 -8.62 -30.91 -26.08
CA ASP A 333 -8.36 -29.53 -25.71
C ASP A 333 -8.59 -29.35 -24.20
N HIS A 334 -7.63 -28.82 -23.51
CA HIS A 334 -7.72 -28.61 -22.08
C HIS A 334 -7.13 -27.28 -21.68
N ARG A 335 -7.77 -26.59 -20.71
CA ARG A 335 -7.21 -25.38 -20.11
C ARG A 335 -6.29 -25.78 -18.95
N LEU A 336 -5.07 -25.27 -19.00
CA LEU A 336 -4.02 -25.57 -18.02
C LEU A 336 -3.75 -24.34 -17.17
N LYS A 337 -3.44 -24.56 -15.90
CA LYS A 337 -2.73 -23.59 -15.07
C LYS A 337 -1.24 -23.93 -15.14
N VAL A 338 -0.48 -23.09 -15.84
CA VAL A 338 0.94 -23.29 -16.07
C VAL A 338 1.75 -22.48 -15.06
N PRO A 339 2.63 -23.13 -14.25
CA PRO A 339 3.48 -22.43 -13.30
C PRO A 339 4.60 -21.68 -14.02
N ARG A 340 4.68 -20.35 -13.84
CA ARG A 340 5.73 -19.50 -14.41
C ARG A 340 6.48 -18.76 -13.33
N GLY A 341 7.79 -18.58 -13.50
CA GLY A 341 8.59 -17.73 -12.64
C GLY A 341 8.19 -16.25 -12.79
N ASP A 342 7.91 -15.57 -11.70
CA ASP A 342 7.49 -14.16 -11.70
C ASP A 342 8.56 -13.23 -12.31
N ARG A 343 9.83 -13.61 -12.21
CA ARG A 343 10.99 -12.87 -12.70
C ARG A 343 11.39 -13.24 -14.13
N SER A 344 11.46 -14.54 -14.40
CA SER A 344 11.94 -15.07 -15.66
C SER A 344 10.86 -15.14 -16.74
N GLY A 345 9.58 -15.32 -16.33
CA GLY A 345 8.43 -15.55 -17.20
C GLY A 345 8.43 -16.94 -17.85
N VAL A 346 9.41 -17.81 -17.55
CA VAL A 346 9.48 -19.16 -18.11
C VAL A 346 8.68 -20.14 -17.27
N VAL A 347 8.28 -21.26 -17.87
CA VAL A 347 7.61 -22.36 -17.18
C VAL A 347 8.58 -23.02 -16.20
N ILE A 348 8.18 -23.07 -14.94
CA ILE A 348 8.93 -23.66 -13.82
C ILE A 348 8.78 -25.18 -13.88
N GLU A 349 9.88 -25.89 -13.57
CA GLU A 349 9.88 -27.33 -13.47
C GLU A 349 9.96 -27.80 -12.01
N PRO A 350 9.08 -28.68 -11.55
CA PRO A 350 9.37 -29.48 -10.38
C PRO A 350 10.62 -30.32 -10.66
N TRP A 351 11.67 -30.11 -9.88
CA TRP A 351 12.98 -30.77 -10.14
C TRP A 351 13.60 -31.33 -8.86
N LEU A 352 14.01 -32.56 -8.92
CA LEU A 352 14.59 -33.23 -7.77
C LEU A 352 16.07 -32.92 -7.66
N THR A 353 16.44 -32.21 -6.59
CA THR A 353 17.84 -31.77 -6.39
C THR A 353 18.20 -31.72 -4.92
N LEU A 354 19.51 -31.73 -4.64
CA LEU A 354 20.07 -31.66 -3.30
C LEU A 354 20.13 -30.19 -2.88
N GLN A 355 19.41 -29.85 -1.81
CA GLN A 355 19.27 -28.46 -1.32
C GLN A 355 19.43 -28.39 0.22
N TRP A 356 19.63 -27.20 0.75
CA TRP A 356 19.60 -26.92 2.19
C TRP A 356 18.19 -26.49 2.63
N TYR A 357 17.75 -27.02 3.76
CA TYR A 357 16.41 -26.78 4.31
C TYR A 357 16.46 -26.39 5.78
N VAL A 358 15.49 -25.54 6.20
CA VAL A 358 15.13 -25.32 7.59
C VAL A 358 13.90 -26.16 7.92
N ASP A 359 13.93 -26.94 9.01
CA ASP A 359 12.77 -27.62 9.60
C ASP A 359 11.82 -26.58 10.21
N ALA A 360 11.03 -25.95 9.36
CA ALA A 360 10.14 -24.85 9.76
C ALA A 360 9.00 -25.32 10.66
N LYS A 361 8.61 -26.60 10.62
CA LYS A 361 7.55 -27.16 11.46
C LYS A 361 7.88 -27.06 12.95
N LYS A 362 9.14 -27.29 13.32
CA LYS A 362 9.60 -27.15 14.71
C LYS A 362 9.58 -25.70 15.19
N LEU A 363 9.85 -24.75 14.30
CA LEU A 363 9.86 -23.33 14.62
C LEU A 363 8.45 -22.70 14.62
N ALA A 364 7.48 -23.31 13.95
CA ALA A 364 6.13 -22.77 13.79
C ALA A 364 5.28 -22.82 15.06
N GLY A 365 5.47 -23.80 15.93
CA GLY A 365 4.67 -23.97 17.15
C GLY A 365 4.65 -22.72 18.03
N PRO A 366 5.80 -22.25 18.55
CA PRO A 366 5.89 -21.03 19.35
C PRO A 366 5.40 -19.77 18.60
N ALA A 367 5.61 -19.71 17.27
CA ALA A 367 5.19 -18.61 16.43
C ALA A 367 3.65 -18.52 16.30
N ILE A 368 2.96 -19.65 16.22
CA ILE A 368 1.50 -19.71 16.25
C ILE A 368 0.99 -19.27 17.62
N GLU A 369 1.57 -19.81 18.70
CA GLU A 369 1.18 -19.47 20.08
C GLU A 369 1.32 -17.97 20.38
N ALA A 370 2.37 -17.33 19.91
CA ALA A 370 2.59 -15.89 20.11
C ALA A 370 1.45 -15.02 19.57
N VAL A 371 0.83 -15.42 18.44
CA VAL A 371 -0.33 -14.73 17.88
C VAL A 371 -1.65 -15.16 18.55
N GLU A 372 -1.83 -16.45 18.86
CA GLU A 372 -3.01 -16.96 19.54
C GLU A 372 -3.19 -16.36 20.95
N THR A 373 -2.08 -16.13 21.65
CA THR A 373 -2.09 -15.52 23.01
C THR A 373 -2.18 -13.99 22.99
N GLY A 374 -2.05 -13.34 21.82
CA GLY A 374 -2.03 -11.90 21.69
C GLY A 374 -0.70 -11.24 22.08
N ALA A 375 0.40 -12.00 22.20
CA ALA A 375 1.73 -11.43 22.34
C ALA A 375 2.15 -10.64 21.07
N ILE A 376 1.59 -11.04 19.93
CA ILE A 376 1.64 -10.29 18.67
C ILE A 376 0.20 -10.10 18.19
N GLU A 377 -0.15 -8.85 17.88
CA GLU A 377 -1.48 -8.50 17.38
C GLU A 377 -1.41 -8.05 15.91
N PHE A 378 -2.29 -8.59 15.04
CA PHE A 378 -2.47 -8.10 13.68
C PHE A 378 -3.53 -7.01 13.63
N VAL A 379 -3.23 -5.94 12.93
CA VAL A 379 -4.17 -4.83 12.67
C VAL A 379 -4.31 -4.64 11.15
N PRO A 380 -5.50 -4.86 10.57
CA PRO A 380 -6.70 -5.40 11.19
C PRO A 380 -6.60 -6.91 11.49
N LYS A 381 -7.29 -7.34 12.53
CA LYS A 381 -7.24 -8.71 13.09
C LYS A 381 -7.54 -9.82 12.06
N GLN A 382 -8.31 -9.54 11.02
CA GLN A 382 -8.64 -10.54 9.98
C GLN A 382 -7.40 -11.21 9.34
N TRP A 383 -6.24 -10.56 9.35
CA TRP A 383 -5.01 -11.10 8.78
C TRP A 383 -4.37 -12.22 9.59
N GLU A 384 -4.80 -12.40 10.85
CA GLU A 384 -4.45 -13.58 11.64
C GLU A 384 -4.88 -14.88 10.94
N ASN A 385 -6.04 -14.88 10.26
CA ASN A 385 -6.52 -16.05 9.55
C ASN A 385 -5.57 -16.46 8.40
N THR A 386 -5.05 -15.48 7.68
CA THR A 386 -4.06 -15.71 6.62
C THR A 386 -2.76 -16.25 7.20
N TYR A 387 -2.28 -15.65 8.30
CA TYR A 387 -1.10 -16.11 9.02
C TYR A 387 -1.25 -17.57 9.50
N PHE A 388 -2.37 -17.88 10.18
CA PHE A 388 -2.62 -19.24 10.69
C PHE A 388 -2.77 -20.28 9.56
N ALA A 389 -3.42 -19.91 8.46
CA ALA A 389 -3.54 -20.83 7.31
C ALA A 389 -2.19 -21.27 6.78
N TRP A 390 -1.23 -20.34 6.68
CA TRP A 390 0.13 -20.65 6.27
C TRP A 390 0.94 -21.41 7.32
N MET A 391 0.86 -20.98 8.59
CA MET A 391 1.70 -21.53 9.65
C MET A 391 1.32 -22.96 10.05
N ARG A 392 0.02 -23.31 10.02
CA ARG A 392 -0.47 -24.64 10.38
C ARG A 392 -0.13 -25.72 9.36
N ASP A 393 0.08 -25.30 8.10
CA ASP A 393 0.44 -26.20 6.99
C ASP A 393 1.84 -25.93 6.43
N ILE A 394 2.71 -25.35 7.27
CA ILE A 394 4.05 -24.95 6.84
C ILE A 394 4.89 -26.15 6.44
N GLN A 395 5.57 -26.03 5.30
CA GLN A 395 6.54 -27.02 4.83
C GLN A 395 7.96 -26.57 5.16
N ASP A 396 8.91 -27.51 5.06
CA ASP A 396 10.31 -27.20 5.24
C ASP A 396 10.77 -26.14 4.24
N TRP A 397 11.52 -25.18 4.72
CA TRP A 397 11.93 -24.04 3.93
C TRP A 397 13.24 -24.31 3.19
N CYS A 398 13.23 -24.38 1.87
CA CYS A 398 14.41 -24.45 1.04
C CYS A 398 15.15 -23.11 1.09
N ILE A 399 16.36 -23.10 1.64
CA ILE A 399 17.16 -21.89 1.89
C ILE A 399 18.36 -21.73 0.95
N SER A 400 18.65 -22.67 0.06
CA SER A 400 19.75 -22.56 -0.90
C SER A 400 19.30 -22.05 -2.26
N ARG A 401 20.13 -21.20 -2.87
CA ARG A 401 19.94 -20.63 -4.19
C ARG A 401 21.25 -20.73 -4.98
N GLN A 402 21.14 -21.14 -6.25
CA GLN A 402 22.26 -21.34 -7.16
C GLN A 402 22.64 -20.01 -7.83
N LEU A 403 22.91 -19.00 -7.00
CA LEU A 403 23.30 -17.66 -7.37
C LEU A 403 24.74 -17.34 -6.93
N TRP A 404 25.31 -16.28 -7.44
CA TRP A 404 26.60 -15.76 -6.94
C TRP A 404 26.42 -14.60 -5.97
N TRP A 405 25.35 -13.82 -6.13
CA TRP A 405 25.01 -12.68 -5.30
C TRP A 405 24.13 -13.08 -4.11
N GLY A 406 24.66 -12.96 -2.91
CA GLY A 406 24.01 -13.26 -1.64
C GLY A 406 24.99 -13.77 -0.60
N HIS A 407 24.48 -14.16 0.57
CA HIS A 407 25.26 -14.78 1.64
C HIS A 407 25.64 -16.19 1.25
N ARG A 408 26.92 -16.44 0.98
CA ARG A 408 27.40 -17.76 0.63
C ARG A 408 27.21 -18.72 1.79
N ILE A 409 26.69 -19.92 1.50
CA ILE A 409 26.42 -20.93 2.53
C ILE A 409 27.72 -21.29 3.27
N PRO A 410 27.74 -21.21 4.62
CA PRO A 410 28.92 -21.47 5.43
C PRO A 410 29.12 -22.98 5.69
N ALA A 411 29.24 -23.74 4.61
CA ALA A 411 29.47 -25.16 4.59
C ALA A 411 30.62 -25.49 3.65
N TRP A 412 31.47 -26.46 4.03
CA TRP A 412 32.62 -26.90 3.25
C TRP A 412 32.57 -28.40 3.08
N TYR A 413 33.15 -28.84 1.98
CA TYR A 413 33.19 -30.26 1.60
C TYR A 413 34.63 -30.72 1.41
N ASP A 414 34.93 -31.93 1.90
CA ASP A 414 36.18 -32.61 1.54
C ASP A 414 36.00 -33.43 0.26
N GLN A 415 37.09 -34.08 -0.17
CA GLN A 415 37.10 -34.89 -1.38
C GLN A 415 36.23 -36.15 -1.28
N ASP A 416 35.89 -36.59 -0.07
CA ASP A 416 35.05 -37.75 0.20
C ASP A 416 33.56 -37.35 0.31
N GLY A 417 33.24 -36.08 0.21
CA GLY A 417 31.88 -35.53 0.29
C GLY A 417 31.37 -35.31 1.72
N ASN A 418 32.24 -35.37 2.73
CA ASN A 418 31.86 -35.03 4.08
C ASN A 418 31.58 -33.53 4.18
N VAL A 419 30.57 -33.17 4.96
CA VAL A 419 30.10 -31.81 5.13
C VAL A 419 30.58 -31.25 6.47
N TYR A 420 31.16 -30.07 6.44
CA TYR A 420 31.61 -29.34 7.61
C TYR A 420 30.97 -27.96 7.63
N VAL A 421 30.25 -27.62 8.69
CA VAL A 421 29.57 -26.32 8.84
C VAL A 421 30.28 -25.51 9.90
N GLY A 422 30.53 -24.22 9.60
CA GLY A 422 31.21 -23.29 10.53
C GLY A 422 31.24 -21.90 9.94
N LYS A 423 31.66 -20.91 10.71
CA LYS A 423 31.69 -19.50 10.26
C LYS A 423 32.71 -19.24 9.15
N ASP A 424 33.83 -19.98 9.22
CA ASP A 424 34.93 -19.92 8.25
C ASP A 424 35.72 -21.23 8.27
N GLU A 425 36.62 -21.39 7.29
CA GLU A 425 37.44 -22.59 7.15
C GLU A 425 38.38 -22.82 8.34
N THR A 426 38.88 -21.75 8.98
CA THR A 426 39.76 -21.84 10.13
C THR A 426 39.05 -22.44 11.34
N SER A 427 37.89 -21.92 11.68
CA SER A 427 37.03 -22.44 12.76
C SER A 427 36.62 -23.87 12.57
N ILE A 428 36.33 -24.29 11.30
CA ILE A 428 36.01 -25.67 10.95
C ILE A 428 37.19 -26.59 11.19
N ARG A 429 38.39 -26.18 10.74
CA ARG A 429 39.63 -26.99 10.94
C ARG A 429 39.92 -27.18 12.41
N GLU A 430 39.78 -26.15 13.21
CA GLU A 430 40.00 -26.21 14.66
C GLU A 430 38.95 -27.12 15.35
N THR A 431 37.67 -26.92 15.04
CA THR A 431 36.57 -27.68 15.66
C THR A 431 36.62 -29.17 15.37
N HIS A 432 36.94 -29.53 14.11
CA HIS A 432 36.95 -30.94 13.66
C HIS A 432 38.36 -31.57 13.68
N GLY A 433 39.42 -30.85 14.08
CA GLY A 433 40.78 -31.35 14.10
C GLY A 433 41.33 -31.74 12.73
N LEU A 434 40.95 -30.96 11.70
CA LEU A 434 41.30 -31.24 10.31
C LEU A 434 42.72 -30.80 9.97
N SER A 435 43.45 -31.62 9.22
CA SER A 435 44.78 -31.27 8.72
C SER A 435 44.75 -30.12 7.74
N ASP A 436 45.72 -29.20 7.77
CA ASP A 436 45.86 -28.12 6.77
C ASP A 436 46.07 -28.68 5.34
N SER A 437 46.47 -29.92 5.17
CA SER A 437 46.62 -30.57 3.87
C SER A 437 45.30 -31.09 3.28
N LEU A 438 44.22 -31.16 4.07
CA LEU A 438 42.90 -31.54 3.60
C LEU A 438 42.32 -30.41 2.78
N VAL A 439 42.02 -30.66 1.50
CA VAL A 439 41.39 -29.67 0.64
C VAL A 439 39.91 -29.57 0.99
N LEU A 440 39.49 -28.39 1.38
CA LEU A 440 38.08 -28.06 1.63
C LEU A 440 37.59 -27.10 0.55
N THR A 441 36.39 -27.37 0.06
CA THR A 441 35.70 -26.50 -0.93
C THR A 441 34.42 -25.99 -0.31
N GLN A 442 34.26 -24.67 -0.28
CA GLN A 442 33.04 -24.05 0.22
C GLN A 442 31.88 -24.28 -0.76
N ASP A 443 30.68 -24.44 -0.22
CA ASP A 443 29.43 -24.51 -0.98
C ASP A 443 29.33 -23.36 -1.96
N ASP A 444 28.91 -23.62 -3.21
CA ASP A 444 28.79 -22.60 -4.24
C ASP A 444 27.46 -21.82 -4.18
N ASP A 445 26.49 -22.37 -3.48
CA ASP A 445 25.17 -21.74 -3.32
C ASP A 445 25.21 -20.59 -2.31
N VAL A 446 24.24 -19.70 -2.44
CA VAL A 446 23.96 -18.64 -1.47
C VAL A 446 22.65 -18.91 -0.75
N LEU A 447 22.45 -18.27 0.38
CA LEU A 447 21.20 -18.34 1.13
C LEU A 447 20.08 -17.55 0.43
N ASP A 448 18.85 -18.01 0.59
CA ASP A 448 17.64 -17.28 0.23
C ASP A 448 17.65 -15.88 0.88
N THR A 449 17.34 -14.85 0.12
CA THR A 449 17.22 -13.47 0.58
C THR A 449 16.40 -13.35 1.87
N TRP A 450 15.32 -14.11 1.97
CA TRP A 450 14.45 -14.10 3.15
C TRP A 450 15.10 -14.68 4.41
N PHE A 451 16.20 -15.40 4.30
CA PHE A 451 16.95 -15.92 5.46
C PHE A 451 17.59 -14.77 6.24
N SER A 452 18.32 -13.88 5.57
CA SER A 452 18.91 -12.68 6.20
C SER A 452 17.83 -11.69 6.60
N SER A 453 16.79 -11.50 5.79
CA SER A 453 15.69 -10.58 6.09
C SER A 453 14.86 -11.02 7.29
N ALA A 454 14.80 -12.32 7.61
CA ALA A 454 14.14 -12.85 8.82
C ALA A 454 14.84 -12.45 10.13
N LEU A 455 16.09 -12.00 10.07
CA LEU A 455 16.89 -11.56 11.23
C LEU A 455 16.80 -10.05 11.47
N TRP A 456 16.13 -9.32 10.58
CA TRP A 456 16.17 -7.86 10.46
C TRP A 456 15.87 -7.12 11.75
N THR A 457 14.93 -7.60 12.57
CA THR A 457 14.48 -6.91 13.79
C THR A 457 15.50 -6.90 14.92
N PHE A 458 16.49 -7.77 14.90
CA PHE A 458 17.52 -7.86 15.94
C PHE A 458 18.95 -7.78 15.39
N SER A 459 19.22 -8.28 14.19
CA SER A 459 20.56 -8.18 13.59
C SER A 459 20.95 -6.73 13.28
N THR A 460 20.00 -5.90 12.86
CA THR A 460 20.23 -4.46 12.61
C THR A 460 20.54 -3.66 13.88
N LEU A 461 20.21 -4.21 15.04
CA LEU A 461 20.46 -3.64 16.35
C LEU A 461 21.73 -4.19 17.02
N GLY A 462 22.49 -5.01 16.29
CA GLY A 462 23.84 -5.47 16.69
C GLY A 462 23.93 -6.91 17.16
N TRP A 463 22.81 -7.67 17.22
CA TRP A 463 22.89 -9.11 17.54
C TRP A 463 23.86 -9.85 16.57
N PRO A 464 24.70 -10.78 17.04
CA PRO A 464 24.61 -11.57 18.30
C PRO A 464 25.18 -10.89 19.55
N GLU A 465 25.68 -9.69 19.48
CA GLU A 465 26.15 -8.97 20.66
C GLU A 465 24.97 -8.33 21.41
N GLU A 466 25.10 -8.23 22.75
CA GLU A 466 24.12 -7.58 23.59
C GLU A 466 24.39 -6.06 23.64
N THR A 467 23.91 -5.34 22.63
CA THR A 467 24.07 -3.88 22.51
C THR A 467 23.00 -3.12 23.29
N GLU A 468 23.25 -1.85 23.59
CA GLU A 468 22.26 -0.95 24.22
C GLU A 468 21.04 -0.76 23.31
N GLU A 469 21.25 -0.68 22.00
CA GLU A 469 20.20 -0.56 21.01
C GLU A 469 19.30 -1.79 20.97
N LEU A 470 19.89 -2.98 21.02
CA LEU A 470 19.12 -4.24 21.07
C LEU A 470 18.27 -4.29 22.35
N ALA A 471 18.86 -3.97 23.49
CA ALA A 471 18.14 -3.94 24.77
C ALA A 471 17.01 -2.89 24.80
N ARG A 472 17.16 -1.77 24.08
CA ARG A 472 16.22 -0.66 24.10
C ARG A 472 15.11 -0.78 23.07
N PHE A 473 15.40 -1.27 21.87
CA PHE A 473 14.50 -1.20 20.72
C PHE A 473 13.96 -2.56 20.26
N HIS A 474 14.40 -3.68 20.84
CA HIS A 474 13.83 -4.99 20.64
C HIS A 474 13.02 -5.41 21.87
N PRO A 475 11.79 -5.93 21.72
CA PRO A 475 11.02 -6.05 20.48
C PRO A 475 10.57 -4.70 19.90
N ALA A 476 10.49 -4.63 18.58
CA ALA A 476 9.95 -3.44 17.89
C ALA A 476 8.50 -3.17 18.31
N SER A 477 8.06 -1.93 18.24
CA SER A 477 6.69 -1.55 18.65
C SER A 477 5.67 -2.02 17.61
N VAL A 478 5.93 -1.77 16.33
CA VAL A 478 5.06 -2.16 15.24
C VAL A 478 5.86 -2.50 13.98
N LEU A 479 5.40 -3.50 13.25
CA LEU A 479 5.82 -3.79 11.90
C LEU A 479 4.74 -3.29 10.95
N VAL A 480 5.10 -2.46 9.96
CA VAL A 480 4.19 -1.98 8.92
C VAL A 480 4.50 -2.72 7.63
N THR A 481 3.54 -3.42 7.07
CA THR A 481 3.77 -4.29 5.90
C THR A 481 2.55 -4.42 5.00
N GLY A 482 2.77 -4.83 3.74
CA GLY A 482 1.72 -5.35 2.88
C GLY A 482 1.33 -6.78 3.24
N PHE A 483 0.14 -7.20 2.85
CA PHE A 483 -0.33 -8.56 3.12
C PHE A 483 0.44 -9.64 2.34
N ASP A 484 1.05 -9.27 1.22
CA ASP A 484 1.76 -10.15 0.31
C ASP A 484 3.07 -10.74 0.85
N ILE A 485 3.62 -10.14 1.91
CA ILE A 485 4.84 -10.64 2.58
C ILE A 485 4.60 -11.13 4.02
N ILE A 486 3.35 -11.36 4.43
CA ILE A 486 3.05 -11.91 5.76
C ILE A 486 3.76 -13.25 5.99
N PHE A 487 3.70 -14.15 5.03
CA PHE A 487 4.36 -15.45 5.15
C PHE A 487 5.88 -15.34 4.98
N PHE A 488 6.36 -14.66 3.94
CA PHE A 488 7.78 -14.61 3.62
C PHE A 488 8.62 -13.88 4.64
N TRP A 489 8.08 -12.82 5.21
CA TRP A 489 8.85 -11.94 6.08
C TRP A 489 8.33 -11.95 7.51
N VAL A 490 7.06 -11.66 7.73
CA VAL A 490 6.49 -11.55 9.08
C VAL A 490 6.61 -12.88 9.84
N ALA A 491 6.13 -13.97 9.25
CA ALA A 491 6.16 -15.30 9.88
C ALA A 491 7.59 -15.77 10.16
N ARG A 492 8.51 -15.53 9.21
CA ARG A 492 9.91 -15.92 9.36
C ARG A 492 10.63 -15.11 10.43
N MET A 493 10.38 -13.81 10.54
CA MET A 493 10.90 -12.99 11.64
C MET A 493 10.38 -13.48 13.00
N ILE A 494 9.10 -13.83 13.08
CA ILE A 494 8.51 -14.37 14.33
C ILE A 494 9.20 -15.67 14.73
N MET A 495 9.34 -16.62 13.81
CA MET A 495 10.03 -17.90 14.05
C MET A 495 11.48 -17.70 14.52
N MET A 496 12.24 -16.88 13.80
CA MET A 496 13.66 -16.68 14.10
C MET A 496 13.89 -15.92 15.40
N SER A 497 13.11 -14.87 15.68
CA SER A 497 13.25 -14.11 16.91
C SER A 497 12.88 -14.95 18.14
N LEU A 498 11.76 -15.67 18.10
CA LEU A 498 11.36 -16.54 19.21
C LEU A 498 12.39 -17.65 19.48
N HIS A 499 12.99 -18.21 18.43
CA HIS A 499 14.00 -19.24 18.57
C HIS A 499 15.35 -18.72 19.10
N LEU A 500 15.82 -17.60 18.57
CA LEU A 500 17.19 -17.09 18.83
C LEU A 500 17.26 -16.11 20.00
N LYS A 501 16.21 -15.30 20.21
CA LYS A 501 16.13 -14.29 21.26
C LYS A 501 15.15 -14.65 22.38
N HIS A 502 14.30 -15.67 22.20
CA HIS A 502 13.21 -16.06 23.10
C HIS A 502 12.21 -14.92 23.38
N GLU A 503 12.11 -14.00 22.44
CA GLU A 503 11.23 -12.83 22.50
C GLU A 503 10.53 -12.65 21.14
N VAL A 504 9.33 -12.06 21.15
CA VAL A 504 8.64 -11.66 19.92
C VAL A 504 9.44 -10.57 19.19
N PRO A 505 9.47 -10.56 17.85
CA PRO A 505 10.24 -9.53 17.12
C PRO A 505 9.59 -8.15 17.15
N PHE A 506 8.28 -8.09 17.31
CA PHE A 506 7.44 -6.88 17.36
C PHE A 506 6.14 -7.19 18.09
N LYS A 507 5.50 -6.15 18.63
CA LYS A 507 4.24 -6.28 19.39
C LYS A 507 3.01 -6.26 18.49
N GLN A 508 3.03 -5.47 17.43
CA GLN A 508 1.92 -5.32 16.50
C GLN A 508 2.39 -5.46 15.04
N VAL A 509 1.51 -5.94 14.18
CA VAL A 509 1.69 -6.01 12.73
C VAL A 509 0.55 -5.23 12.07
N TYR A 510 0.85 -4.02 11.60
CA TYR A 510 -0.09 -3.24 10.83
C TYR A 510 0.01 -3.62 9.34
N VAL A 511 -1.06 -4.22 8.82
CA VAL A 511 -1.14 -4.69 7.44
C VAL A 511 -1.96 -3.71 6.61
N HIS A 512 -1.28 -3.00 5.72
CA HIS A 512 -1.92 -2.04 4.81
C HIS A 512 -2.34 -2.67 3.49
N GLY A 513 -3.27 -2.02 2.77
CA GLY A 513 -3.66 -2.38 1.42
C GLY A 513 -2.60 -2.00 0.38
N LEU A 514 -2.66 -2.61 -0.80
CA LEU A 514 -1.77 -2.28 -1.91
C LEU A 514 -2.26 -1.04 -2.67
N VAL A 515 -1.32 -0.21 -3.12
CA VAL A 515 -1.64 0.95 -3.96
C VAL A 515 -1.82 0.51 -5.41
N ARG A 516 -3.00 0.79 -5.95
CA ARG A 516 -3.40 0.50 -7.33
C ARG A 516 -3.52 1.81 -8.12
N ASP A 517 -3.52 1.71 -9.44
CA ASP A 517 -3.74 2.87 -10.30
C ASP A 517 -5.19 3.41 -10.24
N GLY A 518 -5.47 4.50 -10.95
CA GLY A 518 -6.79 5.12 -10.99
C GLY A 518 -7.91 4.22 -11.53
N GLU A 519 -7.58 3.13 -12.21
CA GLU A 519 -8.52 2.12 -12.71
C GLU A 519 -8.65 0.90 -11.77
N GLY A 520 -7.88 0.89 -10.66
CA GLY A 520 -7.86 -0.20 -9.68
C GLY A 520 -6.97 -1.37 -10.07
N GLN A 521 -6.07 -1.21 -11.06
CA GLN A 521 -5.14 -2.25 -11.46
C GLN A 521 -3.83 -2.18 -10.69
N LYS A 522 -3.19 -3.33 -10.48
CA LYS A 522 -1.85 -3.41 -9.90
C LYS A 522 -0.87 -2.64 -10.78
N MET A 523 -0.11 -1.72 -10.17
CA MET A 523 0.96 -1.01 -10.86
C MET A 523 2.13 -1.94 -11.16
N SER A 524 2.60 -1.95 -12.40
CA SER A 524 3.78 -2.70 -12.79
C SER A 524 4.52 -2.04 -13.97
N LYS A 525 5.84 -2.21 -14.03
CA LYS A 525 6.65 -1.70 -15.15
C LYS A 525 6.20 -2.29 -16.49
N SER A 526 5.81 -3.56 -16.50
CA SER A 526 5.33 -4.24 -17.71
C SER A 526 4.02 -3.67 -18.27
N LYS A 527 3.15 -3.12 -17.41
CA LYS A 527 1.91 -2.44 -17.82
C LYS A 527 2.11 -0.96 -18.15
N GLY A 528 3.25 -0.37 -17.77
CA GLY A 528 3.56 1.05 -17.95
C GLY A 528 2.67 2.01 -17.13
N ASN A 529 2.01 1.51 -16.09
CA ASN A 529 1.12 2.29 -15.23
C ASN A 529 1.76 2.67 -13.87
N VAL A 530 3.05 2.43 -13.70
CA VAL A 530 3.79 2.83 -12.49
C VAL A 530 3.91 4.35 -12.45
N LEU A 531 3.61 4.93 -11.28
CA LEU A 531 3.89 6.31 -10.93
C LEU A 531 5.06 6.34 -9.94
N ASP A 532 6.02 7.21 -10.20
CA ASP A 532 7.10 7.51 -9.26
C ASP A 532 6.62 8.64 -8.34
N PRO A 533 6.69 8.48 -7.00
CA PRO A 533 6.31 9.54 -6.07
C PRO A 533 7.05 10.86 -6.31
N ILE A 534 8.30 10.81 -6.76
CA ILE A 534 9.10 12.02 -7.03
C ILE A 534 8.53 12.80 -8.21
N ASP A 535 8.06 12.12 -9.26
CA ASP A 535 7.42 12.79 -10.40
C ASP A 535 6.14 13.54 -10.00
N LEU A 536 5.45 13.07 -8.94
CA LEU A 536 4.28 13.74 -8.39
C LEU A 536 4.65 14.92 -7.48
N ILE A 537 5.75 14.80 -6.74
CA ILE A 537 6.25 15.84 -5.85
C ILE A 537 6.80 17.03 -6.65
N ASP A 538 7.73 16.75 -7.57
CA ASP A 538 8.53 17.76 -8.28
C ASP A 538 7.91 18.15 -9.62
N GLY A 539 7.04 17.29 -10.16
CA GLY A 539 6.53 17.39 -11.52
C GLY A 539 7.46 16.75 -12.55
N ILE A 540 6.93 16.40 -13.70
CA ILE A 540 7.68 15.86 -14.82
C ILE A 540 7.01 16.25 -16.14
N ASP A 541 7.79 16.68 -17.12
CA ASP A 541 7.28 16.95 -18.46
C ASP A 541 6.89 15.66 -19.21
N LEU A 542 6.04 15.82 -20.24
CA LEU A 542 5.50 14.68 -20.97
C LEU A 542 6.57 13.80 -21.60
N GLU A 543 7.60 14.38 -22.21
CA GLU A 543 8.62 13.61 -22.94
C GLU A 543 9.51 12.83 -21.97
N ALA A 544 9.89 13.43 -20.85
CA ALA A 544 10.61 12.74 -19.78
C ALA A 544 9.76 11.61 -19.17
N LEU A 545 8.46 11.83 -18.95
CA LEU A 545 7.54 10.80 -18.44
C LEU A 545 7.39 9.63 -19.41
N VAL A 546 7.25 9.90 -20.71
CA VAL A 546 7.19 8.87 -21.75
C VAL A 546 8.49 8.07 -21.78
N SER A 547 9.65 8.76 -21.80
CA SER A 547 10.96 8.11 -21.76
C SER A 547 11.10 7.21 -20.53
N LYS A 548 10.74 7.70 -19.34
CA LYS A 548 10.82 6.95 -18.07
C LYS A 548 9.94 5.70 -18.07
N ARG A 549 8.74 5.77 -18.63
CA ARG A 549 7.79 4.65 -18.69
C ARG A 549 8.12 3.62 -19.77
N THR A 550 8.83 4.01 -20.82
CA THR A 550 9.17 3.13 -21.95
C THR A 550 10.62 2.64 -21.94
N SER A 551 11.49 3.24 -21.11
CA SER A 551 12.88 2.77 -20.94
C SER A 551 12.93 1.50 -20.09
N SER A 552 13.91 0.64 -20.37
CA SER A 552 14.24 -0.56 -19.60
C SER A 552 13.07 -1.56 -19.44
N MET A 553 12.19 -1.62 -20.42
CA MET A 553 11.03 -2.53 -20.40
C MET A 553 11.45 -3.99 -20.61
N MET A 554 10.78 -4.90 -19.88
CA MET A 554 10.93 -6.33 -20.08
C MET A 554 10.36 -6.81 -21.43
N GLN A 555 9.40 -6.08 -21.99
CA GLN A 555 8.73 -6.37 -23.27
C GLN A 555 8.75 -5.12 -24.15
N PRO A 556 9.84 -4.89 -24.94
CA PRO A 556 10.00 -3.71 -25.77
C PRO A 556 8.86 -3.47 -26.78
N GLN A 557 8.19 -4.55 -27.23
CA GLN A 557 7.05 -4.46 -28.16
C GLN A 557 5.83 -3.73 -27.59
N GLN A 558 5.75 -3.54 -26.28
CA GLN A 558 4.66 -2.78 -25.63
C GLN A 558 4.94 -1.28 -25.53
N ALA A 559 6.16 -0.81 -25.84
CA ALA A 559 6.55 0.58 -25.67
C ALA A 559 5.63 1.55 -26.40
N ALA A 560 5.28 1.28 -27.67
CA ALA A 560 4.40 2.15 -28.46
C ALA A 560 2.97 2.24 -27.86
N LYS A 561 2.46 1.16 -27.28
CA LYS A 561 1.15 1.16 -26.61
C LYS A 561 1.18 1.99 -25.33
N ILE A 562 2.25 1.85 -24.55
CA ILE A 562 2.45 2.58 -23.28
C ILE A 562 2.65 4.06 -23.55
N GLU A 563 3.47 4.43 -24.56
CA GLU A 563 3.64 5.81 -24.99
C GLU A 563 2.29 6.46 -25.34
N LYS A 564 1.50 5.80 -26.19
CA LYS A 564 0.17 6.30 -26.60
C LYS A 564 -0.76 6.50 -25.41
N ALA A 565 -0.76 5.55 -24.45
CA ALA A 565 -1.57 5.64 -23.25
C ALA A 565 -1.10 6.79 -22.34
N THR A 566 0.22 6.95 -22.16
CA THR A 566 0.83 8.01 -21.36
C THR A 566 0.49 9.39 -21.91
N ARG A 567 0.66 9.62 -23.23
CA ARG A 567 0.31 10.89 -23.89
C ARG A 567 -1.18 11.21 -23.80
N LYS A 568 -2.06 10.20 -23.79
CA LYS A 568 -3.50 10.40 -23.60
C LYS A 568 -3.85 10.75 -22.14
N GLN A 569 -3.20 10.11 -21.18
CA GLN A 569 -3.48 10.30 -19.75
C GLN A 569 -2.88 11.59 -19.20
N PHE A 570 -1.72 11.99 -19.69
CA PHE A 570 -0.93 13.13 -19.21
C PHE A 570 -0.48 14.03 -20.37
N PRO A 571 -1.40 14.71 -21.08
CA PRO A 571 -1.06 15.47 -22.30
C PRO A 571 -0.05 16.60 -22.05
N ASP A 572 0.01 17.14 -20.84
CA ASP A 572 0.90 18.24 -20.42
C ASP A 572 1.98 17.78 -19.42
N GLY A 573 2.16 16.45 -19.24
CA GLY A 573 2.98 15.91 -18.17
C GLY A 573 2.26 15.90 -16.84
N ILE A 574 3.01 15.83 -15.73
CA ILE A 574 2.49 15.85 -14.36
C ILE A 574 3.00 17.12 -13.67
N PRO A 575 2.13 18.00 -13.17
CA PRO A 575 2.58 19.18 -12.41
C PRO A 575 3.12 18.75 -11.04
N GLY A 576 4.04 19.54 -10.49
CA GLY A 576 4.51 19.34 -9.12
C GLY A 576 3.44 19.68 -8.09
N TYR A 577 3.20 18.79 -7.14
CA TYR A 577 2.20 18.96 -6.09
C TYR A 577 2.82 19.26 -4.72
N GLY A 578 4.10 18.92 -4.52
CA GLY A 578 4.79 18.98 -3.24
C GLY A 578 4.60 17.71 -2.40
N THR A 579 5.50 17.51 -1.46
CA THR A 579 5.55 16.32 -0.61
C THR A 579 4.37 16.25 0.35
N ASP A 580 4.01 17.36 0.99
CA ASP A 580 2.91 17.37 1.97
C ASP A 580 1.56 17.03 1.33
N ALA A 581 1.30 17.50 0.10
CA ALA A 581 0.08 17.15 -0.63
C ALA A 581 0.02 15.67 -0.99
N LEU A 582 1.14 15.06 -1.41
CA LEU A 582 1.22 13.63 -1.67
C LEU A 582 1.00 12.81 -0.40
N ARG A 583 1.69 13.16 0.69
CA ARG A 583 1.56 12.47 1.98
C ARG A 583 0.12 12.51 2.49
N TYR A 584 -0.51 13.69 2.46
CA TYR A 584 -1.90 13.83 2.90
C TYR A 584 -2.88 13.05 2.02
N THR A 585 -2.61 12.95 0.72
CA THR A 585 -3.38 12.08 -0.19
C THR A 585 -3.29 10.62 0.26
N PHE A 586 -2.10 10.14 0.60
CA PHE A 586 -1.91 8.79 1.12
C PHE A 586 -2.73 8.54 2.39
N TYR A 587 -2.66 9.45 3.37
CA TYR A 587 -3.42 9.28 4.62
C TYR A 587 -4.93 9.29 4.39
N SER A 588 -5.43 10.17 3.54
CA SER A 588 -6.86 10.24 3.22
C SER A 588 -7.41 8.95 2.57
N LEU A 589 -6.53 8.13 2.00
CA LEU A 589 -6.84 6.86 1.35
C LEU A 589 -6.51 5.64 2.23
N ALA A 590 -5.84 5.85 3.36
CA ALA A 590 -5.34 4.79 4.24
C ALA A 590 -6.45 4.17 5.09
N SER A 591 -7.45 3.58 4.45
CA SER A 591 -8.46 2.76 5.13
C SER A 591 -7.89 1.39 5.47
N THR A 592 -8.30 0.84 6.62
CA THR A 592 -7.76 -0.43 7.11
C THR A 592 -8.03 -1.61 6.17
N GLY A 593 -6.96 -2.28 5.73
CA GLY A 593 -7.01 -3.60 5.09
C GLY A 593 -7.57 -3.68 3.67
N ARG A 594 -7.80 -2.55 2.99
CA ARG A 594 -8.29 -2.52 1.60
C ARG A 594 -7.24 -1.96 0.65
N ASP A 595 -7.23 -2.48 -0.58
CA ASP A 595 -6.43 -1.90 -1.65
C ASP A 595 -6.83 -0.44 -1.90
N ILE A 596 -5.83 0.38 -2.16
CA ILE A 596 -5.96 1.83 -2.31
C ILE A 596 -5.95 2.17 -3.79
N LYS A 597 -7.03 2.74 -4.26
CA LYS A 597 -7.12 3.31 -5.60
C LYS A 597 -6.58 4.74 -5.56
N PHE A 598 -5.41 4.97 -6.14
CA PHE A 598 -4.77 6.28 -6.15
C PHE A 598 -5.48 7.23 -7.12
N ASP A 599 -5.84 8.41 -6.60
CA ASP A 599 -6.59 9.44 -7.35
C ASP A 599 -5.81 10.77 -7.37
N LEU A 600 -5.34 11.14 -8.56
CA LEU A 600 -4.63 12.41 -8.79
C LEU A 600 -5.52 13.63 -8.53
N GLY A 601 -6.84 13.55 -8.73
CA GLY A 601 -7.76 14.65 -8.44
C GLY A 601 -7.79 15.00 -6.95
N ARG A 602 -7.68 14.00 -6.07
CA ARG A 602 -7.53 14.24 -4.63
C ARG A 602 -6.24 14.97 -4.29
N MET A 603 -5.16 14.63 -4.98
CA MET A 603 -3.87 15.26 -4.76
C MET A 603 -3.89 16.77 -5.09
N GLU A 604 -4.59 17.15 -6.16
CA GLU A 604 -4.84 18.56 -6.47
C GLU A 604 -5.66 19.24 -5.37
N GLY A 605 -6.68 18.57 -4.84
CA GLY A 605 -7.46 19.04 -3.70
C GLY A 605 -6.59 19.32 -2.47
N PHE A 606 -5.64 18.45 -2.15
CA PHE A 606 -4.75 18.63 -1.00
C PHE A 606 -3.63 19.65 -1.25
N ARG A 607 -3.19 19.86 -2.49
CA ARG A 607 -2.36 21.03 -2.83
C ARG A 607 -3.12 22.33 -2.54
N ASN A 608 -4.40 22.39 -2.87
CA ASN A 608 -5.24 23.55 -2.56
C ASN A 608 -5.46 23.69 -1.06
N PHE A 609 -5.51 22.61 -0.30
CA PHE A 609 -5.55 22.62 1.15
C PHE A 609 -4.27 23.20 1.76
N CYS A 610 -3.08 22.84 1.26
CA CYS A 610 -1.83 23.48 1.65
C CYS A 610 -1.87 25.00 1.42
N ASN A 611 -2.35 25.44 0.25
CA ASN A 611 -2.52 26.87 -0.06
C ASN A 611 -3.53 27.56 0.86
N LYS A 612 -4.61 26.87 1.24
CA LYS A 612 -5.62 27.40 2.18
C LYS A 612 -5.00 27.62 3.56
N LEU A 613 -4.29 26.60 4.09
CA LEU A 613 -3.58 26.69 5.37
C LEU A 613 -2.54 27.81 5.36
N TRP A 614 -1.75 27.92 4.28
CA TRP A 614 -0.75 28.98 4.11
C TRP A 614 -1.37 30.39 4.17
N ASN A 615 -2.47 30.60 3.43
CA ASN A 615 -3.16 31.89 3.41
C ASN A 615 -3.84 32.21 4.74
N ALA A 616 -4.42 31.21 5.41
CA ALA A 616 -4.97 31.35 6.76
C ALA A 616 -3.89 31.78 7.77
N SER A 617 -2.73 31.13 7.72
CA SER A 617 -1.58 31.44 8.59
C SER A 617 -1.06 32.87 8.33
N ARG A 618 -0.98 33.30 7.06
CA ARG A 618 -0.62 34.68 6.71
C ARG A 618 -1.63 35.70 7.28
N TYR A 619 -2.92 35.40 7.19
CA TYR A 619 -3.95 36.23 7.78
C TYR A 619 -3.74 36.39 9.29
N VAL A 620 -3.51 35.28 10.00
CA VAL A 620 -3.24 35.31 11.45
C VAL A 620 -1.99 36.11 11.75
N LEU A 621 -0.88 35.87 11.07
CA LEU A 621 0.38 36.56 11.31
C LEU A 621 0.29 38.09 11.02
N MET A 622 -0.48 38.49 10.02
CA MET A 622 -0.70 39.91 9.70
C MET A 622 -1.52 40.60 10.78
N ASN A 623 -2.53 39.96 11.34
CA ASN A 623 -3.41 40.53 12.33
C ASN A 623 -2.84 40.47 13.77
N THR A 624 -1.86 39.57 14.01
CA THR A 624 -1.22 39.39 15.32
C THR A 624 0.12 40.10 15.44
N GLU A 625 0.43 41.04 14.55
CA GLU A 625 1.62 41.89 14.67
C GLU A 625 1.51 42.76 15.93
N GLY A 626 2.52 42.70 16.81
CA GLY A 626 2.50 43.42 18.09
C GLY A 626 1.63 42.76 19.20
N PHE A 627 1.20 41.51 19.03
CA PHE A 627 0.52 40.76 20.09
C PHE A 627 1.41 40.63 21.34
N ASP A 628 0.82 40.89 22.48
CA ASP A 628 1.45 40.77 23.81
C ASP A 628 0.88 39.53 24.53
N PRO A 629 1.65 38.47 24.72
CA PRO A 629 1.19 37.25 25.40
C PRO A 629 0.89 37.48 26.89
N THR A 630 1.34 38.56 27.46
CA THR A 630 1.14 38.92 28.89
C THR A 630 -0.06 39.82 29.13
N ALA A 631 -0.63 40.43 28.09
CA ALA A 631 -1.76 41.35 28.21
C ALA A 631 -3.04 40.64 28.72
N ALA A 632 -3.82 41.41 29.50
CA ALA A 632 -5.14 40.93 29.95
C ALA A 632 -6.03 40.64 28.72
N SER A 633 -6.74 39.53 28.76
CA SER A 633 -7.55 39.07 27.64
C SER A 633 -8.88 38.49 28.09
N HIS A 634 -9.91 38.67 27.24
CA HIS A 634 -11.23 38.05 27.41
C HIS A 634 -11.63 37.34 26.13
N ARG A 635 -12.08 36.09 26.22
CA ARG A 635 -12.49 35.27 25.07
C ARG A 635 -13.93 35.57 24.64
N SER A 636 -14.15 35.82 23.37
CA SER A 636 -15.51 35.94 22.79
C SER A 636 -16.17 34.54 22.76
N GLN A 637 -17.48 34.49 22.44
CA GLN A 637 -18.20 33.23 22.24
C GLN A 637 -17.60 32.44 21.08
N ALA A 638 -17.16 33.10 20.02
CA ALA A 638 -16.49 32.43 18.89
C ALA A 638 -15.13 31.86 19.31
N ASP A 639 -14.37 32.53 20.18
CA ASP A 639 -13.11 32.02 20.73
C ASP A 639 -13.34 30.76 21.58
N GLN A 640 -14.35 30.79 22.44
CA GLN A 640 -14.71 29.65 23.28
C GLN A 640 -15.17 28.45 22.46
N TRP A 641 -15.95 28.70 21.41
CA TRP A 641 -16.42 27.66 20.48
C TRP A 641 -15.26 26.96 19.77
N ILE A 642 -14.35 27.72 19.13
CA ILE A 642 -13.27 27.12 18.36
C ILE A 642 -12.28 26.36 19.25
N LEU A 643 -12.05 26.84 20.48
CA LEU A 643 -11.24 26.14 21.48
C LEU A 643 -11.90 24.84 21.94
N SER A 644 -13.23 24.83 22.15
CA SER A 644 -13.99 23.63 22.47
C SER A 644 -13.89 22.59 21.35
N ARG A 645 -14.10 23.02 20.11
CA ARG A 645 -13.96 22.15 18.93
C ARG A 645 -12.55 21.62 18.75
N LEU A 646 -11.53 22.44 19.08
CA LEU A 646 -10.13 22.02 19.07
C LEU A 646 -9.86 20.86 20.02
N GLN A 647 -10.46 20.88 21.25
CA GLN A 647 -10.26 19.78 22.20
C GLN A 647 -10.80 18.45 21.66
N THR A 648 -11.99 18.49 21.05
CA THR A 648 -12.56 17.33 20.36
C THR A 648 -11.64 16.84 19.23
N THR A 649 -11.14 17.77 18.40
CA THR A 649 -10.24 17.47 17.30
C THR A 649 -8.92 16.83 17.77
N ILE A 650 -8.33 17.32 18.88
CA ILE A 650 -7.13 16.73 19.50
C ILE A 650 -7.40 15.28 19.90
N ALA A 651 -8.50 15.04 20.62
CA ALA A 651 -8.85 13.70 21.11
C ALA A 651 -9.10 12.71 19.95
N GLU A 652 -9.91 13.11 18.97
CA GLU A 652 -10.24 12.29 17.81
C GLU A 652 -9.03 11.98 16.94
N THR A 653 -8.16 12.96 16.68
CA THR A 653 -6.94 12.78 15.90
C THR A 653 -5.98 11.83 16.60
N THR A 654 -5.77 12.03 17.91
CA THR A 654 -4.89 11.17 18.72
C THR A 654 -5.37 9.71 18.68
N ASN A 655 -6.64 9.49 18.99
CA ASN A 655 -7.24 8.15 18.98
C ASN A 655 -7.19 7.51 17.59
N SER A 656 -7.41 8.29 16.53
CA SER A 656 -7.37 7.78 15.15
C SER A 656 -5.97 7.31 14.76
N ILE A 657 -4.91 8.06 15.10
CA ILE A 657 -3.53 7.66 14.84
C ILE A 657 -3.16 6.41 15.66
N GLU A 658 -3.52 6.35 16.94
CA GLU A 658 -3.27 5.21 17.82
C GLU A 658 -3.97 3.93 17.35
N GLN A 659 -5.11 4.06 16.66
CA GLN A 659 -5.86 2.94 16.06
C GLN A 659 -5.51 2.68 14.59
N TYR A 660 -4.46 3.30 14.05
CA TYR A 660 -4.06 3.20 12.64
C TYR A 660 -5.15 3.65 11.66
N ARG A 661 -6.07 4.54 12.08
CA ARG A 661 -7.11 5.12 11.25
C ARG A 661 -6.65 6.47 10.70
N PHE A 662 -5.62 6.42 9.85
CA PHE A 662 -5.06 7.63 9.23
C PHE A 662 -6.07 8.35 8.35
N ASP A 663 -6.99 7.63 7.72
CA ASP A 663 -8.11 8.17 6.97
C ASP A 663 -9.01 9.07 7.84
N HIS A 664 -9.35 8.62 9.05
CA HIS A 664 -10.12 9.42 10.00
C HIS A 664 -9.31 10.60 10.54
N ALA A 665 -8.04 10.40 10.91
CA ALA A 665 -7.20 11.49 11.37
C ALA A 665 -7.09 12.61 10.32
N ALA A 666 -6.85 12.24 9.06
CA ALA A 666 -6.79 13.19 7.96
C ALA A 666 -8.14 13.90 7.74
N GLN A 667 -9.26 13.18 7.78
CA GLN A 667 -10.58 13.78 7.62
C GLN A 667 -10.92 14.73 8.77
N THR A 668 -10.70 14.34 10.02
CA THR A 668 -10.95 15.17 11.21
C THR A 668 -10.16 16.49 11.14
N LEU A 669 -8.86 16.40 10.80
CA LEU A 669 -8.01 17.59 10.66
C LEU A 669 -8.44 18.48 9.47
N TYR A 670 -8.78 17.88 8.34
CA TYR A 670 -9.26 18.61 7.18
C TYR A 670 -10.55 19.40 7.51
N ASP A 671 -11.54 18.72 8.11
CA ASP A 671 -12.83 19.33 8.45
C ASP A 671 -12.67 20.45 9.47
N PHE A 672 -11.87 20.26 10.51
CA PHE A 672 -11.62 21.29 11.50
C PHE A 672 -10.89 22.50 10.87
N VAL A 673 -9.81 22.27 10.14
CA VAL A 673 -9.01 23.36 9.55
C VAL A 673 -9.78 24.09 8.46
N TRP A 674 -10.37 23.37 7.53
CA TRP A 674 -11.06 23.99 6.39
C TRP A 674 -12.41 24.57 6.78
N ASN A 675 -13.30 23.74 7.34
CA ASN A 675 -14.69 24.08 7.54
C ASN A 675 -14.95 24.91 8.82
N GLU A 676 -14.20 24.64 9.92
CA GLU A 676 -14.43 25.35 11.18
C GLU A 676 -13.47 26.53 11.36
N TYR A 677 -12.16 26.29 11.26
CA TYR A 677 -11.17 27.36 11.47
C TYR A 677 -11.17 28.38 10.34
N CYS A 678 -10.95 27.96 9.09
CA CYS A 678 -10.81 28.88 7.96
C CYS A 678 -12.12 29.52 7.53
N ASP A 679 -13.19 28.73 7.35
CA ASP A 679 -14.44 29.23 6.77
C ASP A 679 -15.32 29.95 7.77
N TRP A 680 -15.17 29.64 9.06
CA TRP A 680 -15.97 30.27 10.09
C TRP A 680 -15.16 31.10 11.08
N TYR A 681 -14.21 30.53 11.80
CA TYR A 681 -13.57 31.24 12.90
C TYR A 681 -12.78 32.46 12.42
N LEU A 682 -11.98 32.34 11.34
CA LEU A 682 -11.26 33.49 10.79
C LEU A 682 -12.21 34.61 10.37
N GLU A 683 -13.38 34.30 9.82
CA GLU A 683 -14.37 35.28 9.44
C GLU A 683 -15.06 35.94 10.68
N LEU A 684 -15.33 35.11 11.71
CA LEU A 684 -15.93 35.59 12.97
C LEU A 684 -14.96 36.43 13.81
N SER A 685 -13.65 36.27 13.62
CA SER A 685 -12.64 37.10 14.29
C SER A 685 -12.62 38.56 13.75
N LYS A 686 -12.95 38.77 12.47
CA LYS A 686 -12.86 40.09 11.81
C LYS A 686 -13.73 41.16 12.46
N PRO A 687 -15.02 40.91 12.83
CA PRO A 687 -15.82 41.89 13.56
C PRO A 687 -15.16 42.36 14.85
N VAL A 688 -14.52 41.46 15.61
CA VAL A 688 -13.85 41.81 16.85
C VAL A 688 -12.57 42.63 16.61
N LEU A 689 -11.76 42.22 15.65
CA LEU A 689 -10.44 42.82 15.39
C LEU A 689 -10.53 44.21 14.72
N TRP A 690 -11.56 44.42 13.87
CA TRP A 690 -11.67 45.61 13.03
C TRP A 690 -12.76 46.59 13.49
N ASP A 691 -13.42 46.33 14.61
CA ASP A 691 -14.36 47.26 15.21
C ASP A 691 -13.65 48.13 16.28
N ASP A 692 -13.63 49.41 16.07
CA ASP A 692 -13.03 50.38 17.02
C ASP A 692 -13.72 50.39 18.39
N ALA A 693 -14.98 49.89 18.46
CA ALA A 693 -15.73 49.77 19.70
C ALA A 693 -15.35 48.51 20.52
N SER A 694 -14.63 47.57 19.96
CA SER A 694 -14.19 46.38 20.70
C SER A 694 -13.20 46.76 21.81
N SER A 695 -13.38 46.20 23.00
CA SER A 695 -12.41 46.42 24.08
C SER A 695 -11.04 45.86 23.77
N SER A 696 -9.98 46.46 24.34
CA SER A 696 -8.61 45.94 24.20
C SER A 696 -8.48 44.47 24.66
N GLU A 697 -9.15 44.15 25.77
CA GLU A 697 -9.11 42.80 26.35
C GLU A 697 -9.79 41.76 25.44
N LEU A 698 -10.91 42.13 24.80
CA LEU A 698 -11.59 41.23 23.85
C LEU A 698 -10.74 41.01 22.59
N ARG A 699 -10.14 42.09 22.05
CA ARG A 699 -9.21 41.96 20.91
C ARG A 699 -8.01 41.06 21.26
N GLN A 700 -7.40 41.26 22.43
CA GLN A 700 -6.29 40.43 22.91
C GLN A 700 -6.72 38.96 23.07
N GLY A 701 -7.94 38.68 23.54
CA GLY A 701 -8.49 37.33 23.63
C GLY A 701 -8.60 36.65 22.27
N THR A 702 -9.14 37.37 21.28
CA THR A 702 -9.26 36.83 19.91
C THR A 702 -7.89 36.67 19.24
N LEU A 703 -6.94 37.61 19.41
CA LEU A 703 -5.56 37.48 18.89
C LEU A 703 -4.86 36.25 19.48
N ARG A 704 -4.99 36.04 20.78
CA ARG A 704 -4.45 34.86 21.48
C ARG A 704 -5.05 33.59 20.92
N THR A 705 -6.36 33.51 20.79
CA THR A 705 -7.06 32.32 20.29
C THR A 705 -6.67 32.00 18.84
N LEU A 706 -6.52 33.00 17.97
CA LEU A 706 -6.04 32.83 16.61
C LEU A 706 -4.67 32.14 16.57
N LEU A 707 -3.74 32.57 17.41
CA LEU A 707 -2.40 32.00 17.51
C LEU A 707 -2.42 30.62 18.15
N GLU A 708 -3.13 30.44 19.27
CA GLU A 708 -3.22 29.20 20.04
C GLU A 708 -3.81 28.07 19.21
N VAL A 709 -4.92 28.33 18.52
CA VAL A 709 -5.55 27.33 17.64
C VAL A 709 -4.65 27.01 16.46
N LEU A 710 -4.04 28.00 15.82
CA LEU A 710 -3.14 27.77 14.69
C LEU A 710 -1.92 26.95 15.12
N GLU A 711 -1.25 27.31 16.21
CA GLU A 711 -0.08 26.58 16.72
C GLU A 711 -0.42 25.11 17.02
N THR A 712 -1.56 24.89 17.65
CA THR A 712 -2.04 23.53 17.95
C THR A 712 -2.38 22.74 16.69
N ILE A 713 -3.05 23.35 15.70
CA ILE A 713 -3.29 22.75 14.37
C ILE A 713 -1.96 22.29 13.75
N LEU A 714 -0.94 23.16 13.78
CA LEU A 714 0.35 22.85 13.18
C LEU A 714 1.00 21.61 13.83
N ARG A 715 0.95 21.50 15.17
CA ARG A 715 1.45 20.30 15.86
C ARG A 715 0.66 19.04 15.53
N LEU A 716 -0.67 19.13 15.48
CA LEU A 716 -1.53 18.00 15.12
C LEU A 716 -1.28 17.52 13.68
N MET A 717 -1.01 18.46 12.77
CA MET A 717 -0.78 18.14 11.36
C MET A 717 0.66 17.73 11.04
N HIS A 718 1.62 18.06 11.91
CA HIS A 718 3.03 17.85 11.62
C HIS A 718 3.41 16.40 11.24
N PRO A 719 2.90 15.35 11.90
CA PRO A 719 3.17 13.97 11.48
C PRO A 719 2.72 13.65 10.05
N LEU A 720 1.68 14.34 9.57
CA LEU A 720 1.11 14.11 8.23
C LEU A 720 1.73 15.04 7.18
N MET A 721 1.96 16.31 7.53
CA MET A 721 2.41 17.39 6.63
C MET A 721 3.61 18.11 7.25
N PRO A 722 4.80 17.48 7.28
CA PRO A 722 5.90 17.98 8.08
C PRO A 722 6.49 19.31 7.61
N PHE A 723 6.52 19.59 6.31
CA PHE A 723 7.25 20.74 5.77
C PHE A 723 6.49 22.06 5.91
N ILE A 724 5.24 22.12 5.49
CA ILE A 724 4.43 23.32 5.61
C ILE A 724 4.17 23.68 7.07
N THR A 725 4.00 22.69 7.92
CA THR A 725 3.79 22.92 9.36
C THR A 725 5.04 23.46 10.04
N GLU A 726 6.22 22.97 9.71
CA GLU A 726 7.50 23.51 10.21
C GLU A 726 7.65 24.96 9.79
N GLU A 727 7.51 25.28 8.50
CA GLU A 727 7.69 26.62 7.97
C GLU A 727 6.76 27.63 8.62
N ILE A 728 5.50 27.28 8.83
CA ILE A 728 4.54 28.15 9.49
C ILE A 728 4.84 28.27 10.99
N TRP A 729 5.16 27.16 11.65
CA TRP A 729 5.41 27.12 13.09
C TRP A 729 6.59 28.00 13.51
N GLN A 730 7.64 28.05 12.72
CA GLN A 730 8.80 28.92 12.95
C GLN A 730 8.42 30.42 12.96
N ASN A 731 7.29 30.79 12.37
CA ASN A 731 6.77 32.15 12.39
C ASN A 731 5.73 32.38 13.50
N VAL A 732 5.03 31.33 13.96
CA VAL A 732 3.93 31.42 14.94
C VAL A 732 4.44 31.24 16.37
N ALA A 733 5.26 30.24 16.64
CA ALA A 733 5.72 29.89 17.98
C ALA A 733 6.44 31.04 18.69
N PRO A 734 7.37 31.80 18.08
CA PRO A 734 8.02 32.93 18.72
C PRO A 734 7.06 34.03 19.16
N ARG A 735 5.95 34.25 18.44
CA ARG A 735 4.94 35.26 18.80
C ARG A 735 4.19 34.93 20.08
N MET A 736 4.08 33.60 20.36
CA MET A 736 3.46 33.12 21.59
C MET A 736 4.47 32.96 22.75
N GLY A 737 5.73 33.27 22.50
CA GLY A 737 6.82 33.03 23.49
C GLY A 737 7.17 31.57 23.66
N ILE A 738 6.77 30.71 22.71
CA ILE A 738 7.15 29.30 22.70
C ILE A 738 8.58 29.18 22.19
N SER A 739 9.44 28.56 22.99
CA SER A 739 10.83 28.26 22.64
C SER A 739 10.95 26.84 22.12
N GLY A 740 11.75 26.65 21.08
CA GLY A 740 12.04 25.33 20.48
C GLY A 740 12.66 25.52 19.10
N ASP A 741 13.56 24.61 18.73
CA ASP A 741 14.29 24.71 17.47
C ASP A 741 13.45 24.19 16.28
N THR A 742 12.54 23.24 16.54
CA THR A 742 11.71 22.59 15.53
C THR A 742 10.39 22.12 16.13
N ILE A 743 9.33 22.18 15.34
CA ILE A 743 8.02 21.61 15.69
C ILE A 743 8.08 20.10 15.93
N MET A 744 9.01 19.40 15.26
CA MET A 744 9.19 17.95 15.35
C MET A 744 9.46 17.47 16.79
N LEU A 745 10.11 18.32 17.62
CA LEU A 745 10.42 18.05 19.02
C LEU A 745 9.44 18.71 19.99
N ALA A 746 8.45 19.43 19.47
CA ALA A 746 7.39 20.01 20.30
C ALA A 746 6.47 18.91 20.84
N ALA A 747 5.95 19.10 22.06
CA ALA A 747 5.06 18.11 22.68
C ALA A 747 3.75 17.95 21.90
N TRP A 748 3.30 16.69 21.75
CA TRP A 748 1.98 16.39 21.19
C TRP A 748 0.86 17.05 22.01
N PRO A 749 -0.12 17.72 21.37
CA PRO A 749 -1.22 18.37 22.09
C PRO A 749 -2.04 17.36 22.89
N LYS A 750 -2.41 17.74 24.10
CA LYS A 750 -3.30 16.97 24.96
C LYS A 750 -4.65 17.66 25.06
N ALA A 751 -5.72 16.92 24.90
CA ALA A 751 -7.08 17.46 25.05
C ALA A 751 -7.34 17.83 26.51
N ASP A 752 -7.86 19.04 26.72
CA ASP A 752 -8.31 19.53 28.02
C ASP A 752 -9.85 19.54 28.06
N GLN A 753 -10.42 18.61 28.80
CA GLN A 753 -11.87 18.47 28.95
C GLN A 753 -12.53 19.71 29.59
N SER A 754 -11.78 20.50 30.32
CA SER A 754 -12.30 21.73 30.96
C SER A 754 -12.55 22.88 29.97
N GLU A 755 -11.95 22.83 28.81
CA GLU A 755 -12.12 23.80 27.72
C GLU A 755 -13.33 23.45 26.81
N ILE A 756 -13.96 22.27 26.99
CA ILE A 756 -15.18 21.91 26.26
C ILE A 756 -16.36 22.73 26.76
N ASN A 757 -16.97 23.46 25.85
CA ASN A 757 -18.07 24.39 26.14
C ASN A 757 -19.26 24.14 25.20
N ALA A 758 -20.16 23.24 25.64
CA ALA A 758 -21.32 22.83 24.86
C ALA A 758 -22.29 24.01 24.57
N ASP A 759 -22.36 25.01 25.49
CA ASP A 759 -23.21 26.17 25.29
C ASP A 759 -22.67 27.06 24.18
N ALA A 760 -21.35 27.27 24.14
CA ALA A 760 -20.71 28.01 23.07
C ALA A 760 -20.85 27.29 21.71
N GLU A 761 -20.75 25.94 21.70
CA GLU A 761 -20.98 25.16 20.49
C GLU A 761 -22.42 25.29 19.98
N ALA A 762 -23.40 25.15 20.85
CA ALA A 762 -24.82 25.32 20.50
C ALA A 762 -25.15 26.72 20.00
N GLU A 763 -24.55 27.74 20.62
CA GLU A 763 -24.75 29.13 20.21
C GLU A 763 -24.14 29.44 18.83
N MET A 764 -22.95 28.95 18.57
CA MET A 764 -22.29 29.11 17.27
C MET A 764 -22.96 28.30 16.16
N GLU A 765 -23.50 27.14 16.46
CA GLU A 765 -24.27 26.35 15.49
C GLU A 765 -25.57 27.10 15.12
N TRP A 766 -26.25 27.71 16.11
CA TRP A 766 -27.37 28.59 15.86
C TRP A 766 -26.99 29.73 14.91
N LEU A 767 -25.89 30.46 15.18
CA LEU A 767 -25.44 31.59 14.36
C LEU A 767 -25.12 31.14 12.92
N LYS A 768 -24.38 30.03 12.79
CA LYS A 768 -24.03 29.42 11.48
C LYS A 768 -25.29 29.08 10.71
N SER A 769 -26.30 28.48 11.36
CA SER A 769 -27.55 28.07 10.70
C SER A 769 -28.34 29.27 10.15
N ILE A 770 -28.39 30.35 10.87
CA ILE A 770 -29.01 31.61 10.42
C ILE A 770 -28.27 32.19 9.20
N ILE A 771 -26.93 32.28 9.27
CA ILE A 771 -26.11 32.79 8.18
C ILE A 771 -26.24 31.91 6.93
N VAL A 772 -26.27 30.61 7.08
CA VAL A 772 -26.46 29.65 5.97
C VAL A 772 -27.86 29.85 5.35
N ALA A 773 -28.91 29.94 6.16
CA ALA A 773 -30.26 30.20 5.66
C ALA A 773 -30.33 31.53 4.84
N ILE A 774 -29.71 32.60 5.30
CA ILE A 774 -29.60 33.87 4.56
C ILE A 774 -28.85 33.67 3.23
N ARG A 775 -27.75 32.98 3.24
CA ARG A 775 -26.97 32.67 2.01
C ARG A 775 -27.77 31.85 1.00
N THR A 776 -28.56 30.89 1.50
CA THR A 776 -29.48 30.09 0.66
C THR A 776 -30.52 30.99 0.01
N ILE A 777 -31.19 31.87 0.77
CA ILE A 777 -32.16 32.83 0.24
C ILE A 777 -31.51 33.73 -0.83
N ARG A 778 -30.30 34.21 -0.57
CA ARG A 778 -29.57 35.04 -1.54
C ARG A 778 -29.26 34.28 -2.84
N SER A 779 -28.82 33.04 -2.72
CA SER A 779 -28.48 32.20 -3.87
C SER A 779 -29.72 31.87 -4.73
N GLU A 780 -30.83 31.51 -4.07
CA GLU A 780 -32.07 31.14 -4.76
C GLU A 780 -32.73 32.35 -5.44
N ALA A 781 -32.67 33.53 -4.80
CA ALA A 781 -33.27 34.74 -5.32
C ALA A 781 -32.29 35.64 -6.13
N ASN A 782 -31.06 35.18 -6.36
CA ASN A 782 -29.98 35.94 -7.04
C ASN A 782 -29.74 37.33 -6.46
N ILE A 783 -29.83 37.48 -5.14
CA ILE A 783 -29.56 38.74 -4.43
C ILE A 783 -28.05 38.94 -4.34
N PRO A 784 -27.51 40.08 -4.80
CA PRO A 784 -26.07 40.33 -4.74
C PRO A 784 -25.52 40.21 -3.31
N PRO A 785 -24.30 39.66 -3.13
CA PRO A 785 -23.72 39.48 -1.80
C PRO A 785 -23.51 40.80 -1.02
N GLY A 786 -23.41 41.91 -1.70
CA GLY A 786 -23.21 43.26 -1.10
C GLY A 786 -24.46 43.93 -0.59
N ASP A 787 -25.66 43.51 -1.00
CA ASP A 787 -26.93 44.16 -0.66
C ASP A 787 -27.28 43.92 0.81
N GLU A 788 -27.74 44.94 1.51
CA GLU A 788 -28.16 44.83 2.88
C GLU A 788 -29.60 44.27 2.98
N LEU A 789 -29.84 43.29 3.84
CA LEU A 789 -31.11 42.63 4.04
C LEU A 789 -31.77 43.03 5.38
N LYS A 790 -33.08 43.18 5.36
CA LYS A 790 -33.88 43.15 6.56
C LYS A 790 -34.40 41.75 6.79
N LEU A 791 -34.29 41.24 8.00
CA LEU A 791 -34.75 39.92 8.36
C LEU A 791 -35.97 40.00 9.29
N ILE A 792 -36.86 39.01 9.13
CA ILE A 792 -37.91 38.67 10.08
C ILE A 792 -37.64 37.23 10.52
N LEU A 793 -37.55 36.99 11.82
CA LEU A 793 -37.38 35.65 12.39
C LEU A 793 -38.69 35.16 12.97
N GLY A 794 -39.16 34.02 12.40
CA GLY A 794 -40.38 33.34 12.89
C GLY A 794 -40.02 32.07 13.68
N ASN A 795 -40.96 31.57 14.43
CA ASN A 795 -40.84 30.35 15.28
C ASN A 795 -39.70 30.44 16.30
N THR A 796 -39.43 31.62 16.81
CA THR A 796 -38.35 31.93 17.76
C THR A 796 -38.75 31.71 19.21
N VAL A 797 -37.75 31.41 20.07
CA VAL A 797 -37.89 31.37 21.52
C VAL A 797 -37.23 32.62 22.16
N LEU A 798 -37.49 32.85 23.42
CA LEU A 798 -37.01 34.05 24.14
C LEU A 798 -35.48 34.19 24.07
N GLU A 799 -34.76 33.07 24.07
CA GLU A 799 -33.31 33.07 23.99
C GLU A 799 -32.78 33.58 22.65
N ASP A 800 -33.52 33.37 21.55
CA ASP A 800 -33.09 33.78 20.20
C ASP A 800 -32.94 35.31 20.10
N SER A 801 -33.76 36.07 20.82
CA SER A 801 -33.63 37.52 20.89
C SER A 801 -32.32 37.98 21.57
N ALA A 802 -31.93 37.24 22.63
CA ALA A 802 -30.64 37.49 23.28
C ALA A 802 -29.45 37.09 22.37
N ARG A 803 -29.56 36.00 21.63
CA ARG A 803 -28.57 35.59 20.64
C ARG A 803 -28.42 36.59 19.51
N VAL A 804 -29.51 37.06 18.94
CA VAL A 804 -29.49 38.13 17.92
C VAL A 804 -28.75 39.35 18.45
N THR A 805 -29.01 39.77 19.66
CA THR A 805 -28.37 40.95 20.27
C THR A 805 -26.86 40.73 20.41
N ARG A 806 -26.42 39.57 20.89
CA ARG A 806 -25.00 39.22 21.03
C ARG A 806 -24.28 39.15 19.69
N HIS A 807 -24.94 38.66 18.63
CA HIS A 807 -24.34 38.40 17.31
C HIS A 807 -24.71 39.44 16.22
N THR A 808 -25.30 40.57 16.60
CA THR A 808 -25.71 41.62 15.65
C THR A 808 -24.58 42.03 14.70
N GLN A 809 -23.37 42.22 15.22
CA GLN A 809 -22.23 42.63 14.41
C GLN A 809 -21.78 41.53 13.44
N ALA A 810 -21.78 40.27 13.88
CA ALA A 810 -21.46 39.14 13.04
C ALA A 810 -22.46 38.96 11.88
N LEU A 811 -23.76 39.07 12.18
CA LEU A 811 -24.82 39.00 11.18
C LEU A 811 -24.76 40.19 10.20
N ALA A 812 -24.50 41.40 10.68
CA ALA A 812 -24.34 42.59 9.81
C ALA A 812 -23.15 42.43 8.87
N LYS A 813 -22.00 41.94 9.36
CA LYS A 813 -20.75 41.81 8.52
C LYS A 813 -20.74 40.59 7.63
N LEU A 814 -21.11 39.43 8.16
CA LEU A 814 -20.96 38.14 7.43
C LEU A 814 -22.14 37.80 6.53
N ALA A 815 -23.35 38.30 6.89
CA ALA A 815 -24.56 38.06 6.13
C ALA A 815 -25.19 39.36 5.55
N LYS A 816 -24.57 40.52 5.76
CA LYS A 816 -25.08 41.85 5.30
C LYS A 816 -26.51 42.08 5.75
N VAL A 817 -26.73 41.92 7.06
CA VAL A 817 -28.04 42.18 7.70
C VAL A 817 -28.11 43.58 8.23
N ALA A 818 -29.09 44.35 7.77
CA ALA A 818 -29.31 45.76 8.20
C ALA A 818 -30.15 45.84 9.50
N SER A 819 -31.15 44.97 9.63
CA SER A 819 -32.02 44.93 10.81
C SER A 819 -32.68 43.57 10.94
N ILE A 820 -33.02 43.19 12.17
CA ILE A 820 -33.72 41.95 12.50
C ILE A 820 -34.95 42.29 13.34
N THR A 821 -36.09 41.75 12.94
CA THR A 821 -37.35 41.82 13.69
C THR A 821 -37.85 40.42 13.96
N PHE A 822 -38.74 40.25 14.91
CA PHE A 822 -39.34 38.95 15.27
C PHE A 822 -40.81 38.96 14.85
N ALA A 823 -41.25 37.85 14.24
CA ALA A 823 -42.65 37.68 13.88
C ALA A 823 -43.48 37.34 15.11
N ASP A 824 -44.54 38.12 15.35
CA ASP A 824 -45.51 37.78 16.40
C ASP A 824 -46.41 36.62 15.95
N PRO A 825 -46.75 35.67 16.86
CA PRO A 825 -47.59 34.54 16.50
C PRO A 825 -49.00 35.03 16.06
N GLY A 826 -49.30 34.79 14.78
CA GLY A 826 -50.58 35.13 14.18
C GLY A 826 -50.63 36.47 13.44
N GLU A 827 -49.52 37.23 13.37
CA GLU A 827 -49.37 38.43 12.55
C GLU A 827 -49.20 38.04 11.07
N GLU A 828 -49.95 38.67 10.18
CA GLU A 828 -49.84 38.45 8.75
C GLU A 828 -48.54 39.11 8.24
N GLN A 829 -47.57 38.28 7.81
CA GLN A 829 -46.28 38.75 7.34
C GLN A 829 -46.38 39.29 5.90
N PRO A 830 -45.60 40.30 5.55
CA PRO A 830 -45.49 40.72 4.15
C PRO A 830 -44.97 39.55 3.28
N PRO A 831 -45.15 39.60 1.95
CA PRO A 831 -44.54 38.58 1.08
C PRO A 831 -43.03 38.48 1.33
N THR A 832 -42.58 37.29 1.68
CA THR A 832 -41.17 37.00 2.07
C THR A 832 -40.60 35.83 1.31
N LEU A 833 -39.29 35.87 1.11
CA LEU A 833 -38.48 34.67 0.84
C LEU A 833 -38.11 34.06 2.18
N SER A 834 -38.25 32.75 2.33
CA SER A 834 -37.92 32.07 3.59
C SER A 834 -37.03 30.86 3.42
N ALA A 835 -36.25 30.62 4.45
CA ALA A 835 -35.47 29.37 4.62
C ALA A 835 -35.47 28.99 6.11
N LEU A 836 -35.29 27.71 6.38
CA LEU A 836 -35.25 27.20 7.76
C LEU A 836 -33.81 27.17 8.30
N ALA A 837 -33.64 27.63 9.51
CA ALA A 837 -32.46 27.47 10.33
C ALA A 837 -32.84 26.66 11.60
N GLY A 838 -32.74 25.33 11.50
CA GLY A 838 -33.34 24.45 12.49
C GLY A 838 -34.87 24.62 12.53
N THR A 839 -35.41 25.07 13.67
CA THR A 839 -36.83 25.37 13.83
C THR A 839 -37.19 26.82 13.51
N ILE A 840 -36.21 27.68 13.38
CA ILE A 840 -36.40 29.10 13.11
C ILE A 840 -36.65 29.33 11.62
N GLU A 841 -37.69 30.08 11.30
CA GLU A 841 -37.97 30.54 9.94
C GLU A 841 -37.28 31.88 9.69
N VAL A 842 -36.29 31.88 8.80
CA VAL A 842 -35.57 33.09 8.40
C VAL A 842 -36.29 33.68 7.16
N MET A 843 -36.87 34.84 7.30
CA MET A 843 -37.65 35.48 6.25
C MET A 843 -37.01 36.82 5.81
N VAL A 844 -36.98 37.05 4.52
CA VAL A 844 -36.51 38.30 3.90
C VAL A 844 -37.68 38.95 3.16
N PRO A 845 -38.14 40.16 3.58
CA PRO A 845 -39.20 40.87 2.85
C PRO A 845 -38.76 41.13 1.41
N MET A 846 -39.61 40.82 0.47
CA MET A 846 -39.30 40.95 -0.98
C MET A 846 -39.29 42.42 -1.44
N ALA A 847 -40.02 43.28 -0.75
CA ALA A 847 -40.16 44.72 -1.09
C ALA A 847 -38.81 45.45 -1.04
N GLY A 848 -38.35 45.95 -2.18
CA GLY A 848 -37.08 46.70 -2.32
C GLY A 848 -35.83 45.86 -2.46
N VAL A 849 -35.95 44.53 -2.40
CA VAL A 849 -34.81 43.58 -2.53
C VAL A 849 -34.77 42.96 -3.90
N ILE A 850 -35.93 42.77 -4.52
CA ILE A 850 -36.03 42.12 -5.84
C ILE A 850 -36.65 43.14 -6.83
N ASP A 851 -35.99 43.34 -7.97
CA ASP A 851 -36.58 43.98 -9.15
C ASP A 851 -37.52 42.96 -9.80
N VAL A 852 -38.80 42.98 -9.36
CA VAL A 852 -39.85 42.03 -9.79
C VAL A 852 -39.94 41.95 -11.33
N VAL A 853 -39.71 43.05 -12.04
CA VAL A 853 -39.82 43.08 -13.52
C VAL A 853 -38.62 42.34 -14.15
N LYS A 854 -37.43 42.60 -13.65
CA LYS A 854 -36.22 41.93 -14.12
C LYS A 854 -36.22 40.42 -13.77
N GLU A 855 -36.67 40.08 -12.57
CA GLU A 855 -36.72 38.70 -12.11
C GLU A 855 -37.76 37.87 -12.88
N LEU A 856 -38.94 38.43 -13.11
CA LEU A 856 -39.95 37.82 -14.00
C LEU A 856 -39.40 37.60 -15.40
N ALA A 857 -38.70 38.58 -15.97
CA ALA A 857 -38.07 38.44 -17.29
C ALA A 857 -36.98 37.35 -17.31
N ARG A 858 -36.21 37.22 -16.21
CA ARG A 858 -35.21 36.15 -16.04
C ARG A 858 -35.84 34.77 -15.93
N LEU A 859 -36.87 34.63 -15.09
CA LEU A 859 -37.61 33.40 -14.91
C LEU A 859 -38.31 32.96 -16.22
N ASP A 860 -38.87 33.91 -16.99
CA ASP A 860 -39.44 33.66 -18.32
C ASP A 860 -38.42 33.09 -19.31
N LYS A 861 -37.22 33.69 -19.35
CA LYS A 861 -36.13 33.25 -20.18
C LYS A 861 -35.62 31.85 -19.77
N GLU A 862 -35.57 31.58 -18.50
CA GLU A 862 -35.15 30.27 -17.97
C GLU A 862 -36.21 29.20 -18.24
N LEU A 863 -37.49 29.50 -18.08
CA LEU A 863 -38.61 28.63 -18.48
C LEU A 863 -38.59 28.32 -19.97
N GLU A 864 -38.32 29.31 -20.82
CA GLU A 864 -38.18 29.12 -22.26
C GLU A 864 -37.02 28.19 -22.59
N ARG A 865 -35.87 28.37 -21.94
CA ARG A 865 -34.66 27.50 -22.06
C ARG A 865 -34.97 26.07 -21.66
N LEU A 866 -35.52 25.86 -20.46
CA LEU A 866 -35.84 24.54 -19.90
C LEU A 866 -36.91 23.83 -20.71
N THR A 867 -37.93 24.57 -21.16
CA THR A 867 -39.01 24.04 -22.05
C THR A 867 -38.43 23.60 -23.41
N GLY A 868 -37.48 24.35 -23.95
CA GLY A 868 -36.74 23.98 -25.16
C GLY A 868 -35.88 22.74 -24.99
N GLU A 869 -35.22 22.60 -23.85
CA GLU A 869 -34.43 21.40 -23.51
C GLU A 869 -35.33 20.18 -23.29
N ARG A 870 -36.47 20.34 -22.57
CA ARG A 870 -37.48 19.31 -22.40
C ARG A 870 -37.99 18.82 -23.76
N GLY A 871 -38.33 19.74 -24.65
CA GLY A 871 -38.81 19.42 -25.99
C GLY A 871 -37.81 18.56 -26.80
N ARG A 872 -36.50 18.88 -26.69
CA ARG A 872 -35.43 18.10 -27.33
C ARG A 872 -35.31 16.69 -26.74
N LEU A 873 -35.37 16.56 -25.43
CA LEU A 873 -35.28 15.25 -24.74
C LEU A 873 -36.54 14.40 -25.02
N VAL A 874 -37.74 14.97 -24.95
CA VAL A 874 -38.99 14.29 -25.33
C VAL A 874 -38.93 13.83 -26.78
N GLY A 875 -38.47 14.69 -27.69
CA GLY A 875 -38.30 14.32 -29.10
C GLY A 875 -37.29 13.19 -29.31
N LYS A 876 -36.23 13.18 -28.53
CA LYS A 876 -35.21 12.13 -28.57
C LYS A 876 -35.74 10.80 -28.01
N LEU A 877 -36.44 10.84 -26.89
CA LEU A 877 -37.04 9.67 -26.23
C LEU A 877 -38.29 9.13 -26.91
N SER A 878 -38.99 9.92 -27.74
CA SER A 878 -40.11 9.47 -28.59
C SER A 878 -39.64 8.92 -29.94
N ASN A 879 -38.36 8.94 -30.24
CA ASN A 879 -37.84 8.33 -31.47
C ASN A 879 -37.57 6.85 -31.23
N ASP A 880 -38.45 6.00 -31.78
CA ASP A 880 -38.37 4.54 -31.63
C ASP A 880 -37.04 3.97 -32.11
N ASN A 881 -36.41 4.55 -33.12
CA ASN A 881 -35.08 4.13 -33.58
C ASN A 881 -33.96 4.42 -32.55
N PHE A 882 -34.10 5.51 -31.82
CA PHE A 882 -33.12 5.82 -30.73
C PHE A 882 -33.31 4.87 -29.55
N VAL A 883 -34.56 4.72 -29.07
CA VAL A 883 -34.85 3.89 -27.88
C VAL A 883 -34.55 2.41 -28.13
N ALA A 884 -34.73 1.91 -29.36
CA ALA A 884 -34.48 0.51 -29.71
C ALA A 884 -33.00 0.18 -30.00
N ARG A 885 -32.16 1.18 -30.35
CA ARG A 885 -30.76 0.95 -30.77
C ARG A 885 -29.72 1.49 -29.79
N ALA A 886 -30.07 2.42 -28.92
CA ALA A 886 -29.16 2.93 -27.92
C ALA A 886 -29.01 1.95 -26.76
N PRO A 887 -27.80 1.88 -26.09
CA PRO A 887 -27.64 1.11 -24.87
C PRO A 887 -28.64 1.53 -23.79
N ALA A 888 -29.15 0.56 -23.02
CA ALA A 888 -30.19 0.79 -22.00
C ALA A 888 -29.79 1.86 -20.96
N ASP A 889 -28.53 1.91 -20.57
CA ASP A 889 -27.95 2.90 -19.64
C ASP A 889 -27.99 4.33 -20.22
N VAL A 890 -27.83 4.48 -21.54
CA VAL A 890 -27.94 5.78 -22.23
C VAL A 890 -29.36 6.26 -22.26
N VAL A 891 -30.33 5.37 -22.55
CA VAL A 891 -31.76 5.69 -22.54
C VAL A 891 -32.22 6.08 -21.14
N GLU A 892 -31.77 5.35 -20.11
CA GLU A 892 -32.13 5.64 -18.72
C GLU A 892 -31.53 6.97 -18.24
N LYS A 893 -30.32 7.27 -18.65
CA LYS A 893 -29.66 8.57 -18.37
C LYS A 893 -30.42 9.75 -19.01
N GLU A 894 -30.97 9.59 -20.23
CA GLU A 894 -31.78 10.63 -20.86
C GLU A 894 -33.17 10.78 -20.21
N ARG A 895 -33.74 9.69 -19.69
CA ARG A 895 -34.97 9.74 -18.86
C ARG A 895 -34.78 10.45 -17.54
N SER A 896 -33.69 10.15 -16.85
CA SER A 896 -33.30 10.84 -15.60
C SER A 896 -33.14 12.35 -15.85
N LYS A 897 -32.45 12.76 -16.92
CA LYS A 897 -32.34 14.18 -17.29
C LYS A 897 -33.68 14.84 -17.58
N LEU A 898 -34.59 14.11 -18.21
CA LEU A 898 -35.92 14.63 -18.46
C LEU A 898 -36.70 14.87 -17.17
N ALA A 899 -36.63 13.95 -16.21
CA ALA A 899 -37.27 14.10 -14.90
C ALA A 899 -36.65 15.28 -14.08
N ASP A 900 -35.31 15.45 -14.13
CA ASP A 900 -34.62 16.58 -13.50
C ASP A 900 -35.08 17.93 -14.12
N ILE A 901 -35.23 18.00 -15.45
CA ILE A 901 -35.69 19.20 -16.14
C ILE A 901 -37.17 19.48 -15.83
N GLU A 902 -38.03 18.46 -15.75
CA GLU A 902 -39.44 18.65 -15.38
C GLU A 902 -39.58 19.16 -13.91
N THR A 903 -38.74 18.65 -13.00
CA THR A 903 -38.64 19.15 -11.63
C THR A 903 -38.20 20.62 -11.62
N SER A 904 -37.19 20.96 -12.42
CA SER A 904 -36.71 22.34 -12.54
C SER A 904 -37.75 23.27 -13.13
N ILE A 905 -38.52 22.85 -14.17
CA ILE A 905 -39.61 23.64 -14.72
C ILE A 905 -40.70 23.91 -13.66
N SER A 906 -41.07 22.88 -12.90
CA SER A 906 -42.07 23.03 -11.83
C SER A 906 -41.62 24.02 -10.75
N SER A 907 -40.33 23.93 -10.33
CA SER A 907 -39.72 24.85 -9.37
C SER A 907 -39.71 26.31 -9.87
N VAL A 908 -39.21 26.52 -11.11
CA VAL A 908 -39.15 27.87 -11.71
C VAL A 908 -40.58 28.45 -11.95
N THR A 909 -41.57 27.61 -12.31
CA THR A 909 -42.97 28.00 -12.46
C THR A 909 -43.54 28.45 -11.12
N THR A 910 -43.29 27.73 -10.06
CA THR A 910 -43.70 28.09 -8.69
C THR A 910 -43.09 29.40 -8.24
N GLN A 911 -41.80 29.62 -8.53
CA GLN A 911 -41.07 30.87 -8.25
C GLN A 911 -41.71 32.01 -9.06
N LYS A 912 -42.00 31.80 -10.33
CA LYS A 912 -42.64 32.81 -11.18
C LYS A 912 -44.01 33.21 -10.63
N SER A 913 -44.85 32.26 -10.22
CA SER A 913 -46.15 32.54 -9.66
C SER A 913 -46.07 33.37 -8.40
N LYS A 914 -45.12 33.09 -7.51
CA LYS A 914 -44.85 33.88 -6.33
C LYS A 914 -44.39 35.31 -6.67
N MET A 915 -43.63 35.49 -7.74
CA MET A 915 -43.17 36.80 -8.22
C MET A 915 -44.34 37.60 -8.88
N GLU A 916 -45.25 36.93 -9.56
CA GLU A 916 -46.44 37.57 -10.14
C GLU A 916 -47.40 38.06 -9.07
N GLU A 917 -47.52 37.40 -7.92
CA GLU A 917 -48.28 37.88 -6.75
C GLU A 917 -47.72 39.16 -6.12
N LEU A 918 -46.46 39.46 -6.40
CA LEU A 918 -45.74 40.66 -5.90
C LEU A 918 -45.84 41.88 -6.85
N ARG A 919 -46.41 41.71 -8.01
CA ARG A 919 -46.55 42.76 -9.02
C ARG A 919 -47.84 43.58 -8.81
#